data_a97534b56600a6d00ba2e8358cb426ac
#
_entry.id   a97534b56600a6d00ba2e8358cb426ac
#
_cell.length_a   1.000
_cell.length_b   1.000
_cell.length_c   1.000
_cell.angle_alpha   90.00
_cell.angle_beta   90.00
_cell.angle_gamma   90.00
#
_symmetry.space_group_name_H-M   'P 1'
#
loop_
_entity.id
_entity.type
_entity.pdbx_description
1 polymer ?
#
loop_
_entity_poly.entity_id
_entity_poly.type
_entity_poly.pdbx_seq_one_letter_code
_entity_poly.pdbx_strand_id
1 'polypeptide(L)'
;DIESIDVLRDGSAAAIYGTRGTNGVIIITTKKGKAGHAKVEYNGYVSLETIHKKLRVLNTEEFRALKNEGYAIEDLGANTDWFDELTRNVSLSHYHNVSLTGGTDKFNYRASLNFRDLQPIVRNTDRQQYGGRINVNHRSLGDKLLIQLNLANTFTSENYTEYGMFAQAIQRPPTLPIMDPENPQLYHETAGWDYYNPVAYQNQFINKGESRFLNADVKATLDIIPGLKASALLAMDRYENSRFNYLPSDARASILGGYKGAAERKENVSMNRMLETTIDYSLQNVENHSLSAVVGYSYQDFENHEFRGKNYDFTSDAFSYNNLGNGSYLKDGRAELSSNRNKSVLISFFGRVNYGFKDKYLFSASLRREGSSKFGPNNKWGWFPAVSAGWRISQEDFMSSVEFLNDLKVRVGYGVTGNQSFDPYQSMAKLADGGKYYDATTSAYISAFGQGNNPNPNLRWEKKHEWNIGLDASVLDSRISATIDVYKRQTKDLLFNYSAPKPPMIHDQILTNVGTMNNSGVEVALTFVPLKSSDFTWETTLSYSYNKNKLVSLSNSDYSSGYFEYGWISAPGNPGNAFRMEEGYPVANFYGYKYAGLTEDGKWLFEKKDGTVVTRNEIVPEDKQYIGNGAPNMFAGWTNTFRYKNWDLSIFFRGAFGFDICNVKEMVYGNKNFLPKNVLYSAITKHKDLNDDCVWSDYYLEKGDYIKLDNVTLGYTLDLNNKYLKNMRLYLTGQNLFTITSYSGVDPEVNQAGIEAGVDGQGYFPRTRQFSLGLNLVF
;
A
#
# COMPACT_ATOMS: atom_id res chain seq x y z
N ASP A 1 1.23 -20.38 8.87
CA ASP A 1 1.77 -21.01 7.63
C ASP A 1 3.09 -20.41 7.14
N ILE A 2 3.56 -19.29 7.69
CA ILE A 2 4.85 -18.67 7.36
C ILE A 2 5.95 -19.28 8.22
N GLU A 3 7.10 -19.60 7.61
CA GLU A 3 8.31 -20.07 8.29
C GLU A 3 9.32 -18.95 8.46
N SER A 4 9.60 -18.18 7.38
CA SER A 4 10.47 -17.00 7.43
C SER A 4 10.01 -15.89 6.48
N ILE A 5 10.44 -14.67 6.78
CA ILE A 5 10.32 -13.51 5.90
C ILE A 5 11.70 -12.89 5.80
N ASP A 6 12.24 -12.84 4.57
CA ASP A 6 13.55 -12.28 4.26
C ASP A 6 13.38 -11.05 3.35
N VAL A 7 14.03 -9.94 3.67
CA VAL A 7 13.93 -8.69 2.92
C VAL A 7 15.26 -8.36 2.26
N LEU A 8 15.29 -8.42 0.92
CA LEU A 8 16.42 -8.02 0.11
C LEU A 8 16.28 -6.55 -0.28
N ARG A 9 17.13 -5.70 0.27
CA ARG A 9 17.00 -4.23 0.17
C ARG A 9 17.87 -3.63 -0.92
N ASP A 10 19.05 -4.19 -1.17
CA ASP A 10 20.02 -3.64 -2.11
C ASP A 10 19.88 -4.21 -3.53
N GLY A 11 20.33 -3.42 -4.51
CA GLY A 11 20.26 -3.79 -5.93
C GLY A 11 21.11 -5.01 -6.28
N SER A 12 22.17 -5.33 -5.54
CA SER A 12 23.02 -6.50 -5.80
C SER A 12 22.33 -7.81 -5.42
N ALA A 13 21.57 -7.81 -4.32
CA ALA A 13 20.78 -8.96 -3.89
C ALA A 13 19.51 -9.12 -4.75
N ALA A 14 18.82 -8.01 -5.07
CA ALA A 14 17.55 -8.01 -5.78
C ALA A 14 17.68 -8.30 -7.29
N ALA A 15 18.82 -8.03 -7.92
CA ALA A 15 19.00 -8.08 -9.38
C ALA A 15 18.65 -9.44 -10.02
N ILE A 16 18.86 -10.55 -9.32
CA ILE A 16 18.52 -11.88 -9.84
C ILE A 16 17.00 -12.09 -9.97
N TYR A 17 16.21 -11.40 -9.17
CA TYR A 17 14.74 -11.44 -9.24
C TYR A 17 14.16 -10.54 -10.33
N GLY A 18 15.03 -9.84 -11.08
CA GLY A 18 14.69 -9.03 -12.23
C GLY A 18 14.15 -7.65 -11.89
N THR A 19 13.58 -7.03 -12.89
CA THR A 19 13.10 -5.66 -12.85
C THR A 19 11.95 -5.44 -11.84
N ARG A 20 11.23 -6.50 -11.45
CA ARG A 20 10.21 -6.43 -10.39
C ARG A 20 10.82 -6.21 -9.00
N GLY A 21 12.10 -6.50 -8.80
CA GLY A 21 12.84 -6.29 -7.56
C GLY A 21 13.44 -4.88 -7.37
N THR A 22 13.09 -3.89 -8.22
CA THR A 22 13.67 -2.53 -8.19
C THR A 22 13.53 -1.83 -6.84
N ASN A 23 12.43 -2.04 -6.15
CA ASN A 23 12.16 -1.47 -4.82
C ASN A 23 12.46 -2.42 -3.65
N GLY A 24 13.23 -3.49 -3.92
CA GLY A 24 13.53 -4.57 -3.01
C GLY A 24 12.66 -5.80 -3.24
N VAL A 25 13.02 -6.89 -2.57
CA VAL A 25 12.32 -8.18 -2.67
C VAL A 25 11.99 -8.68 -1.26
N ILE A 26 10.74 -9.04 -1.03
CA ILE A 26 10.31 -9.72 0.20
C ILE A 26 10.09 -11.18 -0.15
N ILE A 27 10.92 -12.06 0.42
CA ILE A 27 10.83 -13.50 0.24
C ILE A 27 10.06 -14.07 1.42
N ILE A 28 8.91 -14.67 1.15
CA ILE A 28 8.08 -15.34 2.15
C ILE A 28 8.22 -16.84 1.97
N THR A 29 8.86 -17.49 2.91
CA THR A 29 8.96 -18.95 2.95
C THR A 29 7.83 -19.51 3.80
N THR A 30 7.05 -20.41 3.23
CA THR A 30 5.95 -21.05 3.94
C THR A 30 6.38 -22.38 4.53
N LYS A 31 5.78 -22.77 5.66
CA LYS A 31 6.00 -24.07 6.30
C LYS A 31 5.69 -25.20 5.32
N LYS A 32 6.62 -26.14 5.21
CA LYS A 32 6.53 -27.32 4.34
C LYS A 32 6.17 -28.58 5.13
N GLY A 33 5.81 -29.63 4.43
CA GLY A 33 5.73 -30.99 4.98
C GLY A 33 7.07 -31.42 5.58
N LYS A 34 7.01 -32.13 6.70
CA LYS A 34 8.18 -32.74 7.36
C LYS A 34 7.95 -34.23 7.49
N ALA A 35 9.01 -35.02 7.33
CA ALA A 35 8.98 -36.44 7.62
C ALA A 35 8.66 -36.66 9.12
N GLY A 36 7.87 -37.67 9.41
CA GLY A 36 7.49 -38.07 10.75
C GLY A 36 6.00 -38.42 10.90
N HIS A 37 5.59 -38.68 12.10
CA HIS A 37 4.18 -38.95 12.41
C HIS A 37 3.30 -37.74 12.07
N ALA A 38 2.06 -38.00 11.73
CA ALA A 38 1.10 -36.94 11.43
C ALA A 38 0.92 -36.01 12.65
N LYS A 39 1.05 -34.74 12.46
CA LYS A 39 0.93 -33.68 13.46
C LYS A 39 -0.19 -32.73 13.04
N VAL A 40 -1.13 -32.53 13.95
CA VAL A 40 -2.21 -31.55 13.77
C VAL A 40 -1.87 -30.30 14.58
N GLU A 41 -1.98 -29.15 13.96
CA GLU A 41 -1.82 -27.84 14.62
C GLU A 41 -3.11 -27.03 14.44
N TYR A 42 -3.59 -26.45 15.54
CA TYR A 42 -4.65 -25.45 15.53
C TYR A 42 -4.09 -24.10 15.96
N ASN A 43 -4.44 -23.06 15.21
CA ASN A 43 -4.13 -21.66 15.55
C ASN A 43 -5.39 -20.84 15.38
N GLY A 44 -5.80 -20.15 16.44
CA GLY A 44 -6.98 -19.29 16.37
C GLY A 44 -6.87 -18.10 17.29
N TYR A 45 -7.61 -17.05 16.99
CA TYR A 45 -7.76 -15.88 17.87
C TYR A 45 -9.14 -15.24 17.71
N VAL A 46 -9.55 -14.57 18.77
CA VAL A 46 -10.70 -13.66 18.80
C VAL A 46 -10.15 -12.26 19.05
N SER A 47 -10.68 -11.28 18.35
CA SER A 47 -10.20 -9.91 18.38
C SER A 47 -11.33 -8.93 18.62
N LEU A 48 -11.13 -8.02 19.56
CA LEU A 48 -11.98 -6.87 19.84
C LEU A 48 -11.34 -5.60 19.27
N GLU A 49 -12.10 -4.82 18.55
CA GLU A 49 -11.67 -3.55 17.99
C GLU A 49 -12.51 -2.41 18.57
N THR A 50 -11.86 -1.31 18.97
CA THR A 50 -12.49 -0.12 19.55
C THR A 50 -11.91 1.14 18.93
N ILE A 51 -12.69 2.23 18.88
CA ILE A 51 -12.23 3.51 18.35
C ILE A 51 -11.19 4.11 19.31
N HIS A 52 -10.05 4.52 18.76
CA HIS A 52 -8.98 5.17 19.52
C HIS A 52 -9.13 6.68 19.61
N LYS A 53 -9.42 7.35 18.47
CA LYS A 53 -9.58 8.81 18.40
C LYS A 53 -10.65 9.12 17.35
N LYS A 54 -11.59 10.01 17.72
CA LYS A 54 -12.62 10.57 16.83
C LYS A 54 -12.23 11.99 16.44
N LEU A 55 -12.66 12.41 15.27
CA LEU A 55 -12.62 13.82 14.89
C LEU A 55 -13.70 14.59 15.70
N ARG A 56 -13.36 15.74 16.26
CA ARG A 56 -14.29 16.51 17.06
C ARG A 56 -15.00 17.56 16.21
N VAL A 57 -16.23 17.27 15.86
CA VAL A 57 -17.20 18.22 15.29
C VAL A 57 -17.97 18.94 16.41
N LEU A 58 -18.72 20.00 16.09
CA LEU A 58 -19.60 20.62 17.05
C LEU A 58 -20.73 19.65 17.43
N ASN A 59 -20.98 19.55 18.72
CA ASN A 59 -22.16 18.86 19.25
C ASN A 59 -23.43 19.74 19.11
N THR A 60 -24.59 19.22 19.49
CA THR A 60 -25.84 19.87 19.33
C THR A 60 -25.94 21.19 20.10
N GLU A 61 -25.40 21.27 21.33
CA GLU A 61 -25.40 22.47 22.15
C GLU A 61 -24.50 23.56 21.57
N GLU A 62 -23.29 23.18 21.20
CA GLU A 62 -22.30 24.06 20.56
C GLU A 62 -22.82 24.58 19.20
N PHE A 63 -23.47 23.70 18.40
CA PHE A 63 -24.03 24.09 17.12
C PHE A 63 -25.23 25.05 17.29
N ARG A 64 -26.13 24.78 18.25
CA ARG A 64 -27.25 25.70 18.59
C ARG A 64 -26.80 27.06 19.10
N ALA A 65 -25.66 27.11 19.81
CA ALA A 65 -25.09 28.36 20.29
C ALA A 65 -24.79 29.35 19.17
N LEU A 66 -24.38 28.83 17.98
CA LEU A 66 -24.10 29.65 16.80
C LEU A 66 -25.34 30.44 16.31
N LYS A 67 -26.54 29.97 16.56
CA LYS A 67 -27.79 30.72 16.27
C LYS A 67 -27.84 32.02 17.05
N ASN A 68 -27.38 32.01 18.29
CA ASN A 68 -27.34 33.20 19.14
C ASN A 68 -26.25 34.21 18.68
N GLU A 69 -25.26 33.72 17.92
CA GLU A 69 -24.23 34.54 17.30
C GLU A 69 -24.66 35.09 15.92
N GLY A 70 -25.89 34.78 15.48
CA GLY A 70 -26.45 35.28 14.21
C GLY A 70 -26.26 34.42 12.99
N TYR A 71 -25.72 33.19 13.12
CA TYR A 71 -25.60 32.26 11.99
C TYR A 71 -26.94 31.62 11.64
N ALA A 72 -27.25 31.52 10.35
CA ALA A 72 -28.46 30.87 9.84
C ALA A 72 -28.30 29.35 9.86
N ILE A 73 -28.58 28.72 10.99
CA ILE A 73 -28.52 27.25 11.16
C ILE A 73 -29.94 26.62 11.10
N GLU A 74 -30.01 25.41 10.57
CA GLU A 74 -31.23 24.59 10.57
C GLU A 74 -31.28 23.76 11.86
N ASP A 75 -32.40 23.87 12.60
CA ASP A 75 -32.61 23.11 13.82
C ASP A 75 -34.02 22.50 13.83
N LEU A 76 -34.08 21.20 13.61
CA LEU A 76 -35.30 20.39 13.65
C LEU A 76 -35.48 19.66 14.98
N GLY A 77 -34.80 20.11 16.04
CA GLY A 77 -34.97 19.60 17.40
C GLY A 77 -34.18 18.29 17.69
N ALA A 78 -33.48 17.74 16.75
CA ALA A 78 -32.73 16.49 16.94
C ALA A 78 -31.43 16.68 17.75
N ASN A 79 -30.86 15.55 18.19
CA ASN A 79 -29.54 15.45 18.82
C ASN A 79 -28.85 14.19 18.27
N THR A 80 -28.30 14.31 17.06
CA THR A 80 -27.75 13.17 16.30
C THR A 80 -26.23 13.21 16.31
N ASP A 81 -25.60 12.18 16.89
CA ASP A 81 -24.18 11.92 16.67
C ASP A 81 -24.02 11.04 15.42
N TRP A 82 -23.74 11.68 14.28
CA TRP A 82 -23.62 11.01 12.99
C TRP A 82 -22.52 9.96 12.93
N PHE A 83 -21.45 10.10 13.73
CA PHE A 83 -20.39 9.07 13.78
C PHE A 83 -20.83 7.83 14.55
N ASP A 84 -21.54 7.98 15.66
CA ASP A 84 -22.04 6.86 16.47
C ASP A 84 -23.11 6.07 15.70
N GLU A 85 -23.89 6.73 14.87
CA GLU A 85 -24.86 6.07 14.00
C GLU A 85 -24.21 5.20 12.91
N LEU A 86 -23.03 5.60 12.42
CA LEU A 86 -22.29 4.87 11.39
C LEU A 86 -21.39 3.77 11.95
N THR A 87 -21.10 3.78 13.25
CA THR A 87 -20.08 2.91 13.83
C THR A 87 -20.61 2.06 14.98
N ARG A 88 -19.90 0.98 15.28
CA ARG A 88 -20.06 0.18 16.51
C ARG A 88 -19.06 0.67 17.54
N ASN A 89 -19.41 0.65 18.81
CA ASN A 89 -18.47 0.97 19.88
C ASN A 89 -17.38 -0.10 20.03
N VAL A 90 -17.76 -1.35 19.80
CA VAL A 90 -16.88 -2.52 19.83
C VAL A 90 -17.26 -3.44 18.67
N SER A 91 -16.28 -3.95 17.97
CA SER A 91 -16.48 -5.00 16.97
C SER A 91 -15.71 -6.27 17.35
N LEU A 92 -16.24 -7.41 16.93
CA LEU A 92 -15.69 -8.73 17.23
C LEU A 92 -15.33 -9.42 15.92
N SER A 93 -14.06 -9.81 15.80
CA SER A 93 -13.54 -10.58 14.67
C SER A 93 -12.89 -11.87 15.17
N HIS A 94 -12.85 -12.91 14.35
CA HIS A 94 -12.15 -14.13 14.71
C HIS A 94 -11.47 -14.81 13.52
N TYR A 95 -10.47 -15.63 13.86
CA TYR A 95 -9.68 -16.40 12.90
C TYR A 95 -9.41 -17.80 13.42
N HIS A 96 -9.50 -18.79 12.54
CA HIS A 96 -9.21 -20.20 12.83
C HIS A 96 -8.38 -20.79 11.71
N ASN A 97 -7.36 -21.56 12.05
CA ASN A 97 -6.54 -22.33 11.12
C ASN A 97 -6.26 -23.71 11.71
N VAL A 98 -6.50 -24.74 10.92
CA VAL A 98 -6.13 -26.11 11.22
C VAL A 98 -5.13 -26.57 10.16
N SER A 99 -4.03 -27.16 10.56
CA SER A 99 -3.07 -27.75 9.63
C SER A 99 -2.64 -29.15 10.04
N LEU A 100 -2.44 -29.98 9.03
CA LEU A 100 -1.97 -31.35 9.13
C LEU A 100 -0.63 -31.46 8.40
N THR A 101 0.39 -31.96 9.07
CA THR A 101 1.73 -32.18 8.51
C THR A 101 2.19 -33.59 8.81
N GLY A 102 2.75 -34.29 7.82
CA GLY A 102 3.27 -35.65 8.03
C GLY A 102 3.94 -36.22 6.79
N GLY A 103 4.36 -37.48 6.88
CA GLY A 103 4.95 -38.20 5.75
C GLY A 103 6.27 -38.88 6.07
N THR A 104 6.99 -39.25 5.04
CA THR A 104 8.30 -39.87 5.08
C THR A 104 9.35 -38.99 4.39
N ASP A 105 10.62 -39.35 4.41
CA ASP A 105 11.68 -38.63 3.70
C ASP A 105 11.44 -38.59 2.18
N LYS A 106 10.75 -39.60 1.62
CA LYS A 106 10.43 -39.67 0.20
C LYS A 106 9.11 -38.99 -0.18
N PHE A 107 8.16 -38.92 0.76
CA PHE A 107 6.86 -38.29 0.52
C PHE A 107 6.40 -37.60 1.77
N ASN A 108 6.30 -36.27 1.72
CA ASN A 108 5.76 -35.51 2.82
C ASN A 108 4.77 -34.45 2.33
N TYR A 109 3.88 -34.07 3.22
CA TYR A 109 2.81 -33.16 2.92
C TYR A 109 2.50 -32.23 4.09
N ARG A 110 1.95 -31.07 3.76
CA ARG A 110 1.24 -30.17 4.66
C ARG A 110 -0.06 -29.72 4.01
N ALA A 111 -1.16 -29.89 4.72
CA ALA A 111 -2.46 -29.35 4.32
C ALA A 111 -2.94 -28.39 5.41
N SER A 112 -3.52 -27.27 5.05
CA SER A 112 -4.14 -26.34 6.01
C SER A 112 -5.45 -25.79 5.48
N LEU A 113 -6.38 -25.55 6.41
CA LEU A 113 -7.65 -24.88 6.18
C LEU A 113 -7.74 -23.69 7.14
N ASN A 114 -8.19 -22.56 6.63
CA ASN A 114 -8.41 -21.38 7.46
C ASN A 114 -9.76 -20.73 7.18
N PHE A 115 -10.30 -20.13 8.24
CA PHE A 115 -11.50 -19.30 8.20
C PHE A 115 -11.23 -18.02 8.96
N ARG A 116 -11.67 -16.89 8.40
CA ARG A 116 -11.62 -15.57 9.03
C ARG A 116 -12.95 -14.87 8.85
N ASP A 117 -13.51 -14.36 9.94
CA ASP A 117 -14.62 -13.41 9.95
C ASP A 117 -14.11 -12.09 10.53
N LEU A 118 -14.07 -11.07 9.69
CA LEU A 118 -13.65 -9.73 10.05
C LEU A 118 -14.87 -8.82 10.07
N GLN A 119 -15.19 -8.28 11.24
CA GLN A 119 -16.24 -7.29 11.42
C GLN A 119 -15.58 -5.99 11.89
N PRO A 120 -15.41 -4.98 11.01
CA PRO A 120 -14.85 -3.68 11.40
C PRO A 120 -15.83 -2.89 12.27
N ILE A 121 -15.37 -1.78 12.83
CA ILE A 121 -16.22 -0.88 13.61
C ILE A 121 -17.33 -0.21 12.79
N VAL A 122 -17.21 -0.11 11.48
CA VAL A 122 -18.23 0.46 10.59
C VAL A 122 -19.40 -0.52 10.46
N ARG A 123 -20.64 -0.03 10.64
CA ARG A 123 -21.85 -0.84 10.48
C ARG A 123 -22.01 -1.27 9.01
N ASN A 124 -22.71 -2.38 8.76
CA ASN A 124 -22.98 -2.93 7.43
C ASN A 124 -21.72 -3.24 6.60
N THR A 125 -20.59 -3.41 7.28
CA THR A 125 -19.31 -3.80 6.68
C THR A 125 -18.84 -5.09 7.33
N ASP A 126 -18.43 -6.04 6.54
CA ASP A 126 -17.85 -7.32 6.97
C ASP A 126 -16.97 -7.93 5.87
N ARG A 127 -16.17 -8.92 6.27
CA ARG A 127 -15.37 -9.72 5.34
C ARG A 127 -15.20 -11.13 5.86
N GLN A 128 -15.72 -12.10 5.12
CA GLN A 128 -15.54 -13.52 5.38
C GLN A 128 -14.56 -14.13 4.40
N GLN A 129 -13.63 -14.90 4.90
CA GLN A 129 -12.57 -15.51 4.10
C GLN A 129 -12.40 -16.97 4.45
N TYR A 130 -12.41 -17.82 3.43
CA TYR A 130 -12.15 -19.25 3.49
C TYR A 130 -10.92 -19.56 2.68
N GLY A 131 -9.95 -20.25 3.25
CA GLY A 131 -8.70 -20.57 2.57
C GLY A 131 -8.32 -22.03 2.77
N GLY A 132 -7.72 -22.60 1.73
CA GLY A 132 -7.13 -23.92 1.78
C GLY A 132 -5.76 -23.91 1.11
N ARG A 133 -4.80 -24.65 1.70
CA ARG A 133 -3.47 -24.82 1.14
C ARG A 133 -3.03 -26.26 1.26
N ILE A 134 -2.37 -26.75 0.20
CA ILE A 134 -1.73 -28.06 0.16
C ILE A 134 -0.31 -27.89 -0.37
N ASN A 135 0.66 -28.44 0.33
CA ASN A 135 2.05 -28.59 -0.11
C ASN A 135 2.39 -30.07 -0.09
N VAL A 136 2.93 -30.58 -1.18
CA VAL A 136 3.38 -31.96 -1.33
C VAL A 136 4.79 -31.99 -1.87
N ASN A 137 5.67 -32.76 -1.26
CA ASN A 137 7.01 -33.03 -1.77
C ASN A 137 7.16 -34.52 -1.97
N HIS A 138 7.61 -34.92 -3.15
CA HIS A 138 7.83 -36.32 -3.51
C HIS A 138 9.22 -36.51 -4.14
N ARG A 139 10.00 -37.45 -3.59
CA ARG A 139 11.28 -37.89 -4.13
C ARG A 139 11.12 -39.22 -4.85
N SER A 140 11.63 -39.31 -6.06
CA SER A 140 11.59 -40.49 -6.92
C SER A 140 12.94 -40.70 -7.65
N LEU A 141 13.01 -41.71 -8.49
CA LEU A 141 14.23 -42.08 -9.27
C LEU A 141 15.47 -42.26 -8.37
N GLY A 142 15.34 -42.98 -7.25
CA GLY A 142 16.43 -43.16 -6.30
C GLY A 142 16.89 -41.86 -5.64
N ASP A 143 15.93 -41.02 -5.28
CA ASP A 143 16.06 -39.71 -4.64
C ASP A 143 16.62 -38.59 -5.55
N LYS A 144 16.85 -38.89 -6.84
CA LYS A 144 17.38 -37.90 -7.81
C LYS A 144 16.37 -36.89 -8.29
N LEU A 145 15.09 -37.24 -8.30
CA LEU A 145 14.02 -36.32 -8.75
C LEU A 145 13.15 -35.89 -7.56
N LEU A 146 13.16 -34.60 -7.25
CA LEU A 146 12.25 -33.96 -6.29
C LEU A 146 11.13 -33.24 -7.05
N ILE A 147 9.88 -33.63 -6.80
CA ILE A 147 8.69 -32.94 -7.29
C ILE A 147 8.04 -32.25 -6.10
N GLN A 148 7.80 -30.95 -6.25
CA GLN A 148 7.13 -30.10 -5.26
C GLN A 148 5.86 -29.52 -5.87
N LEU A 149 4.73 -29.72 -5.21
CA LEU A 149 3.42 -29.15 -5.58
C LEU A 149 2.97 -28.21 -4.47
N ASN A 150 2.61 -26.99 -4.84
CA ASN A 150 1.94 -26.05 -3.96
C ASN A 150 0.61 -25.62 -4.60
N LEU A 151 -0.44 -25.66 -3.81
CA LEU A 151 -1.77 -25.19 -4.21
C LEU A 151 -2.35 -24.40 -3.04
N ALA A 152 -2.72 -23.16 -3.29
CA ALA A 152 -3.46 -22.34 -2.32
C ALA A 152 -4.66 -21.71 -3.02
N ASN A 153 -5.81 -21.82 -2.38
CA ASN A 153 -7.04 -21.18 -2.85
C ASN A 153 -7.69 -20.43 -1.70
N THR A 154 -8.10 -19.19 -1.97
CA THR A 154 -8.80 -18.35 -1.00
C THR A 154 -10.04 -17.78 -1.65
N PHE A 155 -11.17 -17.93 -1.00
CA PHE A 155 -12.45 -17.32 -1.34
C PHE A 155 -12.77 -16.25 -0.30
N THR A 156 -13.18 -15.06 -0.75
CA THR A 156 -13.54 -13.94 0.11
C THR A 156 -14.89 -13.39 -0.33
N SER A 157 -15.80 -13.18 0.62
CA SER A 157 -17.04 -12.43 0.47
C SER A 157 -16.97 -11.22 1.40
N GLU A 158 -17.35 -10.04 0.90
CA GLU A 158 -17.25 -8.81 1.69
C GLU A 158 -18.34 -7.79 1.34
N ASN A 159 -18.75 -7.03 2.35
CA ASN A 159 -19.50 -5.80 2.20
C ASN A 159 -18.53 -4.63 2.39
N TYR A 160 -18.37 -3.81 1.36
CA TYR A 160 -17.39 -2.72 1.37
C TYR A 160 -17.87 -1.52 2.15
N THR A 161 -16.93 -0.82 2.79
CA THR A 161 -17.17 0.48 3.41
C THR A 161 -17.14 1.58 2.35
N GLU A 162 -18.14 2.47 2.41
CA GLU A 162 -18.15 3.71 1.63
C GLU A 162 -17.59 4.86 2.48
N TYR A 163 -16.30 5.12 2.33
CA TYR A 163 -15.59 6.11 3.16
C TYR A 163 -16.13 7.54 3.00
N GLY A 164 -16.74 7.88 1.87
CA GLY A 164 -17.37 9.19 1.63
C GLY A 164 -18.45 9.57 2.65
N MET A 165 -19.13 8.58 3.26
CA MET A 165 -20.14 8.84 4.27
C MET A 165 -19.57 9.52 5.53
N PHE A 166 -18.30 9.31 5.87
CA PHE A 166 -17.69 9.98 7.01
C PHE A 166 -17.44 11.47 6.76
N ALA A 167 -17.15 11.87 5.52
CA ALA A 167 -17.11 13.29 5.16
C ALA A 167 -18.51 13.94 5.27
N GLN A 168 -19.57 13.19 4.95
CA GLN A 168 -20.96 13.65 5.19
C GLN A 168 -21.26 13.77 6.68
N ALA A 169 -20.82 12.81 7.50
CA ALA A 169 -21.01 12.85 8.95
C ALA A 169 -20.32 14.05 9.62
N ILE A 170 -19.17 14.51 9.10
CA ILE A 170 -18.51 15.73 9.59
C ILE A 170 -19.40 16.97 9.36
N GLN A 171 -19.91 17.11 8.14
CA GLN A 171 -20.57 18.34 7.69
C GLN A 171 -22.07 18.39 8.00
N ARG A 172 -22.69 17.28 8.43
CA ARG A 172 -24.12 17.26 8.69
C ARG A 172 -24.45 17.81 10.08
N PRO A 173 -25.34 18.82 10.20
CA PRO A 173 -25.74 19.38 11.48
C PRO A 173 -26.27 18.33 12.44
N PRO A 174 -25.86 18.35 13.72
CA PRO A 174 -26.36 17.42 14.73
C PRO A 174 -27.80 17.71 15.15
N THR A 175 -28.36 18.85 14.74
CA THR A 175 -29.74 19.29 14.96
C THR A 175 -30.74 18.67 13.98
N LEU A 176 -30.24 17.93 12.97
CA LEU A 176 -31.08 17.27 11.97
C LEU A 176 -31.35 15.80 12.35
N PRO A 177 -32.59 15.31 12.16
CA PRO A 177 -32.96 13.93 12.44
C PRO A 177 -32.45 12.97 11.34
N ILE A 178 -32.40 11.68 11.65
CA ILE A 178 -32.09 10.61 10.68
C ILE A 178 -33.27 10.38 9.76
N MET A 179 -34.48 10.25 10.32
CA MET A 179 -35.73 10.05 9.59
C MET A 179 -36.46 11.34 9.40
N ASP A 180 -37.25 11.44 8.35
CA ASP A 180 -38.08 12.60 8.07
C ASP A 180 -39.17 12.76 9.16
N PRO A 181 -39.27 13.92 9.81
CA PRO A 181 -40.28 14.14 10.87
C PRO A 181 -41.74 14.04 10.37
N GLU A 182 -41.99 14.38 9.11
CA GLU A 182 -43.34 14.35 8.51
C GLU A 182 -43.67 12.96 7.95
N ASN A 183 -42.63 12.21 7.51
CA ASN A 183 -42.79 10.84 7.02
C ASN A 183 -41.71 9.91 7.58
N PRO A 184 -41.88 9.32 8.76
CA PRO A 184 -40.90 8.47 9.43
C PRO A 184 -40.47 7.20 8.69
N GLN A 185 -41.02 6.92 7.54
CA GLN A 185 -40.59 5.83 6.66
C GLN A 185 -39.48 6.26 5.69
N LEU A 186 -39.26 7.55 5.53
CA LEU A 186 -38.23 8.13 4.68
C LEU A 186 -37.07 8.70 5.53
N TYR A 187 -35.89 8.72 4.95
CA TYR A 187 -34.76 9.41 5.54
C TYR A 187 -34.87 10.90 5.32
N HIS A 188 -34.50 11.67 6.35
CA HIS A 188 -34.41 13.12 6.23
C HIS A 188 -33.26 13.54 5.33
N GLU A 189 -33.54 14.19 4.22
CA GLU A 189 -32.55 14.72 3.28
C GLU A 189 -32.64 16.25 3.19
N THR A 190 -31.52 16.91 2.95
CA THR A 190 -31.40 18.34 2.77
C THR A 190 -31.14 18.71 1.32
N ALA A 191 -31.30 19.98 0.96
CA ALA A 191 -30.95 20.45 -0.37
C ALA A 191 -29.42 20.35 -0.62
N GLY A 192 -29.03 20.10 -1.87
CA GLY A 192 -27.64 19.98 -2.32
C GLY A 192 -27.38 18.67 -3.06
N TRP A 193 -26.59 18.72 -4.13
CA TRP A 193 -26.33 17.57 -4.98
C TRP A 193 -25.38 16.57 -4.32
N ASP A 194 -24.32 17.05 -3.69
CA ASP A 194 -23.22 16.31 -3.07
C ASP A 194 -23.33 16.18 -1.54
N TYR A 195 -24.51 16.48 -0.99
CA TYR A 195 -24.78 16.50 0.44
C TYR A 195 -25.96 15.60 0.76
N TYR A 196 -25.71 14.50 1.44
CA TYR A 196 -26.70 13.43 1.70
C TYR A 196 -26.65 12.93 3.15
N ASN A 197 -27.71 12.24 3.55
CA ASN A 197 -27.77 11.57 4.85
C ASN A 197 -26.84 10.33 4.84
N PRO A 198 -25.78 10.32 5.66
CA PRO A 198 -24.81 9.22 5.64
C PRO A 198 -25.40 7.90 6.14
N VAL A 199 -26.36 7.94 7.06
CA VAL A 199 -27.05 6.74 7.57
C VAL A 199 -27.98 6.15 6.51
N ALA A 200 -28.70 7.01 5.78
CA ALA A 200 -29.50 6.58 4.63
C ALA A 200 -28.62 5.86 3.60
N TYR A 201 -27.51 6.48 3.24
CA TYR A 201 -26.58 5.90 2.26
C TYR A 201 -26.02 4.56 2.73
N GLN A 202 -25.59 4.46 3.99
CA GLN A 202 -25.07 3.21 4.57
C GLN A 202 -26.08 2.08 4.57
N ASN A 203 -27.37 2.38 4.78
CA ASN A 203 -28.42 1.37 4.87
C ASN A 203 -29.03 0.99 3.51
N GLN A 204 -29.06 1.93 2.56
CA GLN A 204 -29.70 1.75 1.26
C GLN A 204 -28.72 1.22 0.20
N PHE A 205 -27.45 1.67 0.22
CA PHE A 205 -26.48 1.29 -0.79
C PHE A 205 -25.90 -0.11 -0.54
N ILE A 206 -26.17 -1.02 -1.45
CA ILE A 206 -25.55 -2.34 -1.47
C ILE A 206 -24.24 -2.25 -2.24
N ASN A 207 -23.12 -2.61 -1.59
CA ASN A 207 -21.79 -2.66 -2.19
C ASN A 207 -21.07 -3.93 -1.74
N LYS A 208 -21.33 -5.02 -2.45
CA LYS A 208 -20.81 -6.35 -2.16
C LYS A 208 -19.70 -6.75 -3.11
N GLY A 209 -18.80 -7.60 -2.64
CA GLY A 209 -17.77 -8.21 -3.46
C GLY A 209 -17.55 -9.67 -3.14
N GLU A 210 -17.20 -10.41 -4.16
CA GLU A 210 -16.72 -11.78 -4.05
C GLU A 210 -15.38 -11.87 -4.78
N SER A 211 -14.38 -12.40 -4.11
CA SER A 211 -13.09 -12.63 -4.76
C SER A 211 -12.59 -14.04 -4.54
N ARG A 212 -11.88 -14.54 -5.54
CA ARG A 212 -11.21 -15.83 -5.50
C ARG A 212 -9.75 -15.64 -5.90
N PHE A 213 -8.85 -16.11 -5.08
CA PHE A 213 -7.42 -16.14 -5.37
C PHE A 213 -6.93 -17.58 -5.41
N LEU A 214 -6.40 -17.98 -6.56
CA LEU A 214 -5.77 -19.29 -6.78
C LEU A 214 -4.29 -19.06 -7.06
N ASN A 215 -3.43 -19.69 -6.26
CA ASN A 215 -2.00 -19.82 -6.51
C ASN A 215 -1.66 -21.30 -6.64
N ALA A 216 -1.04 -21.69 -7.73
CA ALA A 216 -0.64 -23.06 -8.00
C ALA A 216 0.74 -23.10 -8.64
N ASP A 217 1.62 -23.94 -8.11
CA ASP A 217 2.91 -24.19 -8.72
C ASP A 217 3.35 -25.65 -8.60
N VAL A 218 4.10 -26.09 -9.61
CA VAL A 218 4.79 -27.36 -9.64
C VAL A 218 6.24 -27.10 -9.99
N LYS A 219 7.16 -27.55 -9.14
CA LYS A 219 8.60 -27.52 -9.36
C LYS A 219 9.15 -28.93 -9.40
N ALA A 220 9.84 -29.27 -10.48
CA ALA A 220 10.64 -30.50 -10.61
C ALA A 220 12.12 -30.13 -10.53
N THR A 221 12.88 -30.81 -9.66
CA THR A 221 14.34 -30.63 -9.53
C THR A 221 15.00 -32.00 -9.70
N LEU A 222 15.87 -32.11 -10.69
CA LEU A 222 16.62 -33.31 -10.98
C LEU A 222 18.08 -33.13 -10.56
N ASP A 223 18.57 -33.98 -9.68
CA ASP A 223 19.98 -34.13 -9.34
C ASP A 223 20.69 -34.96 -10.46
N ILE A 224 21.41 -34.30 -11.36
CA ILE A 224 22.04 -34.93 -12.52
C ILE A 224 23.31 -35.70 -12.09
N ILE A 225 24.19 -34.99 -11.42
CA ILE A 225 25.41 -35.50 -10.79
C ILE A 225 25.62 -34.75 -9.46
N PRO A 226 26.46 -35.21 -8.55
CA PRO A 226 26.77 -34.47 -7.33
C PRO A 226 27.16 -33.03 -7.63
N GLY A 227 26.43 -32.07 -7.03
CA GLY A 227 26.63 -30.64 -7.22
C GLY A 227 25.95 -30.04 -8.44
N LEU A 228 25.41 -30.81 -9.40
CA LEU A 228 24.71 -30.27 -10.58
C LEU A 228 23.24 -30.66 -10.57
N LYS A 229 22.37 -29.66 -10.59
CA LYS A 229 20.91 -29.82 -10.60
C LYS A 229 20.27 -29.08 -11.77
N ALA A 230 19.21 -29.63 -12.30
CA ALA A 230 18.33 -28.92 -13.22
C ALA A 230 16.92 -28.81 -12.61
N SER A 231 16.31 -27.64 -12.72
CA SER A 231 14.96 -27.41 -12.20
C SER A 231 14.04 -26.80 -13.26
N ALA A 232 12.77 -27.16 -13.21
CA ALA A 232 11.71 -26.54 -13.98
C ALA A 232 10.54 -26.20 -13.05
N LEU A 233 10.09 -24.96 -13.07
CA LEU A 233 8.96 -24.45 -12.30
C LEU A 233 7.88 -23.98 -13.28
N LEU A 234 6.66 -24.47 -13.10
CA LEU A 234 5.44 -23.93 -13.69
C LEU A 234 4.62 -23.31 -12.56
N ALA A 235 4.23 -22.06 -12.69
CA ALA A 235 3.43 -21.36 -11.69
C ALA A 235 2.32 -20.56 -12.34
N MET A 236 1.20 -20.43 -11.63
CA MET A 236 0.04 -19.64 -12.02
C MET A 236 -0.58 -18.98 -10.81
N ASP A 237 -0.85 -17.68 -10.94
CA ASP A 237 -1.71 -16.91 -10.04
C ASP A 237 -2.93 -16.47 -10.81
N ARG A 238 -4.12 -16.71 -10.25
CA ARG A 238 -5.38 -16.22 -10.80
C ARG A 238 -6.18 -15.52 -9.70
N TYR A 239 -6.49 -14.27 -9.95
CA TYR A 239 -7.34 -13.46 -9.08
C TYR A 239 -8.60 -13.07 -9.84
N GLU A 240 -9.75 -13.45 -9.31
CA GLU A 240 -11.08 -13.08 -9.79
C GLU A 240 -11.73 -12.20 -8.75
N ASN A 241 -12.34 -11.10 -9.17
CA ASN A 241 -13.09 -10.20 -8.31
C ASN A 241 -14.37 -9.78 -9.00
N SER A 242 -15.50 -10.10 -8.39
CA SER A 242 -16.83 -9.66 -8.79
C SER A 242 -17.34 -8.64 -7.78
N ARG A 243 -17.78 -7.48 -8.26
CA ARG A 243 -18.38 -6.43 -7.43
C ARG A 243 -19.82 -6.17 -7.85
N PHE A 244 -20.69 -6.02 -6.88
CA PHE A 244 -22.12 -5.87 -7.03
C PHE A 244 -22.57 -4.63 -6.29
N ASN A 245 -23.09 -3.64 -7.04
CA ASN A 245 -23.61 -2.40 -6.47
C ASN A 245 -25.09 -2.28 -6.80
N TYR A 246 -25.86 -1.81 -5.82
CA TYR A 246 -27.26 -1.46 -6.03
C TYR A 246 -27.63 -0.26 -5.18
N LEU A 247 -28.30 0.70 -5.79
CA LEU A 247 -28.90 1.84 -5.16
C LEU A 247 -30.41 1.79 -5.41
N PRO A 248 -31.28 1.74 -4.38
CA PRO A 248 -32.72 1.58 -4.56
C PRO A 248 -33.40 2.84 -5.09
N SER A 249 -34.67 2.69 -5.48
CA SER A 249 -35.46 3.75 -6.12
C SER A 249 -35.73 4.96 -5.20
N ASP A 250 -35.81 4.73 -3.90
CA ASP A 250 -36.00 5.74 -2.86
C ASP A 250 -34.70 6.40 -2.35
N ALA A 251 -33.56 5.93 -2.83
CA ALA A 251 -32.30 6.57 -2.47
C ALA A 251 -32.19 7.94 -3.13
N ARG A 252 -31.61 8.89 -2.36
CA ARG A 252 -31.48 10.28 -2.80
C ARG A 252 -30.86 10.43 -4.20
N ALA A 253 -29.78 9.69 -4.51
CA ALA A 253 -29.13 9.79 -5.81
C ALA A 253 -30.02 9.27 -6.94
N SER A 254 -30.88 8.27 -6.69
CA SER A 254 -31.88 7.81 -7.65
C SER A 254 -32.92 8.89 -7.91
N ILE A 255 -33.44 9.51 -6.85
CA ILE A 255 -34.43 10.59 -6.92
C ILE A 255 -33.86 11.80 -7.69
N LEU A 256 -32.68 12.26 -7.34
CA LEU A 256 -32.01 13.39 -8.02
C LEU A 256 -31.63 13.08 -9.47
N GLY A 257 -31.27 11.83 -9.77
CA GLY A 257 -30.95 11.36 -11.11
C GLY A 257 -32.19 11.11 -11.98
N GLY A 258 -33.41 11.16 -11.41
CA GLY A 258 -34.67 10.94 -12.13
C GLY A 258 -34.89 9.51 -12.60
N TYR A 259 -34.33 8.51 -11.89
CA TYR A 259 -34.44 7.08 -12.22
C TYR A 259 -34.86 6.25 -11.00
N LYS A 260 -35.47 5.10 -11.22
CA LYS A 260 -35.93 4.17 -10.18
C LYS A 260 -34.84 3.11 -9.94
N GLY A 261 -33.83 3.45 -9.14
CA GLY A 261 -32.74 2.55 -8.82
C GLY A 261 -31.63 2.46 -9.86
N ALA A 262 -30.45 2.08 -9.40
CA ALA A 262 -29.25 1.85 -10.24
C ALA A 262 -28.54 0.57 -9.80
N ALA A 263 -28.20 -0.28 -10.76
CA ALA A 263 -27.48 -1.53 -10.52
C ALA A 263 -26.20 -1.61 -11.34
N GLU A 264 -25.11 -2.09 -10.73
CA GLU A 264 -23.83 -2.31 -11.40
C GLU A 264 -23.26 -3.68 -11.05
N ARG A 265 -22.71 -4.37 -12.05
CA ARG A 265 -21.87 -5.55 -11.91
C ARG A 265 -20.55 -5.30 -12.59
N LYS A 266 -19.46 -5.54 -11.86
CA LYS A 266 -18.11 -5.45 -12.38
C LYS A 266 -17.37 -6.75 -12.10
N GLU A 267 -16.67 -7.27 -13.10
CA GLU A 267 -15.85 -8.48 -13.01
C GLU A 267 -14.43 -8.16 -13.49
N ASN A 268 -13.44 -8.47 -12.66
CA ASN A 268 -12.03 -8.37 -13.00
C ASN A 268 -11.39 -9.75 -12.85
N VAL A 269 -10.66 -10.17 -13.85
CA VAL A 269 -9.82 -11.37 -13.82
C VAL A 269 -8.39 -11.00 -14.15
N SER A 270 -7.48 -11.25 -13.21
CA SER A 270 -6.04 -11.10 -13.42
C SER A 270 -5.39 -12.46 -13.36
N MET A 271 -4.59 -12.79 -14.36
CA MET A 271 -3.88 -14.07 -14.47
C MET A 271 -2.42 -13.85 -14.80
N ASN A 272 -1.56 -14.43 -13.98
CA ASN A 272 -0.11 -14.47 -14.20
C ASN A 272 0.31 -15.91 -14.37
N ARG A 273 1.08 -16.21 -15.41
CA ARG A 273 1.65 -17.55 -15.65
C ARG A 273 3.16 -17.44 -15.81
N MET A 274 3.87 -18.37 -15.23
CA MET A 274 5.33 -18.40 -15.26
C MET A 274 5.86 -19.79 -15.58
N LEU A 275 6.82 -19.82 -16.48
CA LEU A 275 7.74 -20.93 -16.66
C LEU A 275 9.14 -20.44 -16.29
N GLU A 276 9.81 -21.11 -15.38
CA GLU A 276 11.22 -20.85 -15.07
C GLU A 276 12.01 -22.16 -15.09
N THR A 277 13.16 -22.13 -15.74
CA THR A 277 14.10 -23.26 -15.76
C THR A 277 15.45 -22.79 -15.30
N THR A 278 16.10 -23.58 -14.44
CA THR A 278 17.44 -23.28 -13.93
C THR A 278 18.35 -24.50 -14.04
N ILE A 279 19.64 -24.23 -14.20
CA ILE A 279 20.74 -25.19 -13.98
C ILE A 279 21.56 -24.59 -12.85
N ASP A 280 21.68 -25.35 -11.77
CA ASP A 280 22.38 -24.95 -10.56
C ASP A 280 23.61 -25.87 -10.39
N TYR A 281 24.77 -25.25 -10.18
CA TYR A 281 26.01 -25.96 -9.87
C TYR A 281 26.54 -25.51 -8.52
N SER A 282 27.01 -26.48 -7.73
CA SER A 282 27.63 -26.24 -6.42
C SER A 282 28.88 -27.11 -6.32
N LEU A 283 30.04 -26.50 -6.18
CA LEU A 283 31.32 -27.19 -6.01
C LEU A 283 31.27 -28.06 -4.73
N GLN A 284 31.65 -29.32 -4.89
CA GLN A 284 31.62 -30.31 -3.80
C GLN A 284 33.04 -30.68 -3.34
N ASN A 285 33.25 -30.75 -2.03
CA ASN A 285 34.45 -31.35 -1.40
C ASN A 285 35.78 -30.68 -1.80
N VAL A 286 35.79 -29.37 -2.03
CA VAL A 286 37.04 -28.61 -2.26
C VAL A 286 37.33 -27.75 -1.05
N GLU A 287 38.42 -28.07 -0.37
CA GLU A 287 38.82 -27.35 0.84
C GLU A 287 39.09 -25.87 0.55
N ASN A 288 38.67 -24.99 1.46
CA ASN A 288 38.85 -23.54 1.37
C ASN A 288 38.15 -22.81 0.21
N HIS A 289 37.49 -23.52 -0.69
CA HIS A 289 36.78 -22.91 -1.81
C HIS A 289 35.31 -23.30 -1.81
N SER A 290 34.43 -22.31 -1.84
CA SER A 290 33.02 -22.49 -2.11
C SER A 290 32.67 -21.82 -3.42
N LEU A 291 32.02 -22.53 -4.32
CA LEU A 291 31.55 -22.01 -5.60
C LEU A 291 30.13 -22.49 -5.83
N SER A 292 29.22 -21.55 -6.06
CA SER A 292 27.89 -21.86 -6.58
C SER A 292 27.59 -21.01 -7.79
N ALA A 293 26.96 -21.61 -8.79
CA ALA A 293 26.56 -20.92 -10.01
C ALA A 293 25.13 -21.34 -10.38
N VAL A 294 24.37 -20.42 -10.90
CA VAL A 294 23.05 -20.67 -11.48
C VAL A 294 22.95 -19.96 -12.82
N VAL A 295 22.35 -20.62 -13.79
CA VAL A 295 21.89 -20.02 -15.05
C VAL A 295 20.44 -20.38 -15.25
N GLY A 296 19.66 -19.47 -15.80
CA GLY A 296 18.23 -19.68 -15.92
C GLY A 296 17.57 -18.91 -17.05
N TYR A 297 16.40 -19.39 -17.40
CA TYR A 297 15.45 -18.78 -18.32
C TYR A 297 14.10 -18.63 -17.63
N SER A 298 13.44 -17.52 -17.84
CA SER A 298 12.10 -17.27 -17.31
C SER A 298 11.21 -16.63 -18.37
N TYR A 299 10.01 -17.16 -18.51
CA TYR A 299 8.92 -16.61 -19.31
C TYR A 299 7.74 -16.33 -18.39
N GLN A 300 7.23 -15.11 -18.44
CA GLN A 300 6.05 -14.71 -17.66
C GLN A 300 5.06 -14.00 -18.57
N ASP A 301 3.78 -14.33 -18.46
CA ASP A 301 2.72 -13.56 -19.08
C ASP A 301 1.73 -13.06 -18.02
N PHE A 302 1.24 -11.85 -18.23
CA PHE A 302 0.30 -11.16 -17.39
C PHE A 302 -0.90 -10.80 -18.23
N GLU A 303 -2.08 -11.23 -17.83
CA GLU A 303 -3.32 -11.01 -18.55
C GLU A 303 -4.39 -10.49 -17.61
N ASN A 304 -5.06 -9.40 -18.00
CA ASN A 304 -6.17 -8.83 -17.26
C ASN A 304 -7.40 -8.71 -18.17
N HIS A 305 -8.55 -9.11 -17.64
CA HIS A 305 -9.85 -8.93 -18.25
C HIS A 305 -10.73 -8.13 -17.32
N GLU A 306 -11.48 -7.20 -17.88
CA GLU A 306 -12.49 -6.45 -17.15
C GLU A 306 -13.80 -6.45 -17.94
N PHE A 307 -14.90 -6.65 -17.23
CA PHE A 307 -16.25 -6.41 -17.71
C PHE A 307 -16.98 -5.56 -16.69
N ARG A 308 -17.74 -4.56 -17.17
CA ARG A 308 -18.59 -3.70 -16.36
C ARG A 308 -19.92 -3.49 -17.08
N GLY A 309 -21.00 -3.75 -16.38
CA GLY A 309 -22.35 -3.42 -16.81
C GLY A 309 -23.06 -2.59 -15.73
N LYS A 310 -23.64 -1.46 -16.12
CA LYS A 310 -24.44 -0.61 -15.23
C LYS A 310 -25.73 -0.21 -15.94
N ASN A 311 -26.85 -0.35 -15.26
CA ASN A 311 -28.16 0.01 -15.77
C ASN A 311 -28.99 0.73 -14.71
N TYR A 312 -30.04 1.40 -15.14
CA TYR A 312 -30.83 2.30 -14.31
C TYR A 312 -32.32 2.11 -14.59
N ASP A 313 -33.16 2.69 -13.73
CA ASP A 313 -34.61 2.78 -13.86
C ASP A 313 -35.30 1.41 -13.90
N PHE A 314 -35.24 0.73 -12.75
CA PHE A 314 -35.82 -0.61 -12.55
C PHE A 314 -37.31 -0.52 -12.17
N THR A 315 -38.07 -1.49 -12.60
CA THR A 315 -39.52 -1.59 -12.28
C THR A 315 -39.75 -1.96 -10.80
N SER A 316 -38.77 -2.57 -10.14
CA SER A 316 -38.83 -3.00 -8.76
C SER A 316 -37.41 -3.14 -8.17
N ASP A 317 -37.23 -2.69 -6.92
CA ASP A 317 -35.99 -2.85 -6.16
C ASP A 317 -35.71 -4.32 -5.77
N ALA A 318 -36.73 -5.21 -5.84
CA ALA A 318 -36.58 -6.62 -5.52
C ALA A 318 -35.57 -7.37 -6.42
N PHE A 319 -35.30 -6.87 -7.62
CA PHE A 319 -34.28 -7.44 -8.51
C PHE A 319 -32.85 -7.11 -8.06
N SER A 320 -32.67 -5.96 -7.41
CA SER A 320 -31.36 -5.48 -7.00
C SER A 320 -30.36 -5.56 -8.17
N TYR A 321 -29.12 -5.98 -7.93
CA TYR A 321 -28.09 -6.18 -8.95
C TYR A 321 -28.21 -7.51 -9.73
N ASN A 322 -29.22 -8.36 -9.42
CA ASN A 322 -29.32 -9.71 -9.99
C ASN A 322 -29.88 -9.74 -11.40
N ASN A 323 -30.58 -8.69 -11.86
CA ASN A 323 -31.14 -8.60 -13.20
C ASN A 323 -30.93 -7.23 -13.83
N LEU A 324 -29.73 -7.00 -14.37
CA LEU A 324 -29.40 -5.74 -15.06
C LEU A 324 -30.29 -5.49 -16.29
N GLY A 325 -30.74 -6.54 -16.98
CA GLY A 325 -31.56 -6.41 -18.17
C GLY A 325 -32.94 -5.78 -17.93
N ASN A 326 -33.40 -5.71 -16.68
CA ASN A 326 -34.72 -5.19 -16.35
C ASN A 326 -34.76 -3.66 -16.18
N GLY A 327 -33.60 -2.98 -16.18
CA GLY A 327 -33.53 -1.52 -16.18
C GLY A 327 -33.87 -0.95 -17.56
N SER A 328 -34.70 0.11 -17.63
CA SER A 328 -35.18 0.67 -18.88
C SER A 328 -34.08 1.35 -19.70
N TYR A 329 -33.02 1.90 -19.08
CA TYR A 329 -31.96 2.62 -19.78
C TYR A 329 -31.18 1.77 -20.78
N LEU A 330 -31.20 0.43 -20.66
CA LEU A 330 -30.59 -0.44 -21.65
C LEU A 330 -31.34 -0.35 -22.98
N LYS A 331 -32.68 -0.35 -22.95
CA LYS A 331 -33.51 -0.21 -24.14
C LYS A 331 -33.40 1.18 -24.77
N ASP A 332 -33.19 2.18 -23.96
CA ASP A 332 -33.06 3.58 -24.37
C ASP A 332 -31.65 3.92 -24.89
N GLY A 333 -30.71 2.97 -24.87
CA GLY A 333 -29.31 3.18 -25.26
C GLY A 333 -28.53 4.05 -24.26
N ARG A 334 -28.95 4.12 -23.00
CA ARG A 334 -28.40 4.95 -21.92
C ARG A 334 -27.67 4.14 -20.86
N ALA A 335 -27.72 2.81 -20.90
CA ALA A 335 -26.97 1.94 -20.02
C ALA A 335 -25.46 1.98 -20.34
N GLU A 336 -24.66 1.76 -19.32
CA GLU A 336 -23.20 1.74 -19.46
C GLU A 336 -22.72 0.29 -19.57
N LEU A 337 -22.05 -0.05 -20.67
CA LEU A 337 -21.39 -1.34 -20.86
C LEU A 337 -19.96 -1.10 -21.30
N SER A 338 -19.01 -1.77 -20.65
CA SER A 338 -17.61 -1.73 -21.04
C SER A 338 -16.93 -3.06 -20.80
N SER A 339 -15.94 -3.36 -21.62
CA SER A 339 -15.03 -4.48 -21.42
C SER A 339 -13.63 -4.10 -21.86
N ASN A 340 -12.64 -4.66 -21.22
CA ASN A 340 -11.25 -4.45 -21.55
C ASN A 340 -10.46 -5.74 -21.38
N ARG A 341 -9.44 -5.94 -22.21
CA ARG A 341 -8.48 -7.02 -22.08
C ARG A 341 -7.11 -6.51 -22.43
N ASN A 342 -6.15 -6.73 -21.55
CA ASN A 342 -4.77 -6.39 -21.81
C ASN A 342 -3.82 -7.55 -21.45
N LYS A 343 -2.68 -7.59 -22.14
CA LYS A 343 -1.67 -8.61 -21.93
C LYS A 343 -0.28 -8.01 -22.04
N SER A 344 0.64 -8.47 -21.21
CA SER A 344 2.08 -8.19 -21.35
C SER A 344 2.89 -9.46 -21.12
N VAL A 345 4.07 -9.52 -21.73
CA VAL A 345 5.00 -10.65 -21.66
C VAL A 345 6.36 -10.14 -21.21
N LEU A 346 6.99 -10.91 -20.32
CA LEU A 346 8.33 -10.68 -19.80
C LEU A 346 9.17 -11.93 -20.00
N ILE A 347 10.30 -11.80 -20.67
CA ILE A 347 11.24 -12.91 -20.93
C ILE A 347 12.61 -12.54 -20.35
N SER A 348 13.25 -13.48 -19.68
CA SER A 348 14.55 -13.23 -19.07
C SER A 348 15.52 -14.38 -19.23
N PHE A 349 16.79 -14.02 -19.41
CA PHE A 349 17.95 -14.90 -19.26
C PHE A 349 18.80 -14.37 -18.13
N PHE A 350 19.18 -15.19 -17.19
CA PHE A 350 19.94 -14.76 -16.03
C PHE A 350 21.00 -15.77 -15.60
N GLY A 351 22.01 -15.26 -14.92
CA GLY A 351 23.02 -16.09 -14.27
C GLY A 351 23.61 -15.39 -13.06
N ARG A 352 24.05 -16.17 -12.09
CA ARG A 352 24.76 -15.71 -10.89
C ARG A 352 25.86 -16.69 -10.55
N VAL A 353 27.00 -16.17 -10.14
CA VAL A 353 28.11 -16.93 -9.57
C VAL A 353 28.40 -16.36 -8.20
N ASN A 354 28.49 -17.21 -7.19
CA ASN A 354 28.97 -16.87 -5.86
C ASN A 354 30.27 -17.69 -5.63
N TYR A 355 31.30 -17.01 -5.14
CA TYR A 355 32.57 -17.61 -4.82
C TYR A 355 33.01 -17.16 -3.42
N GLY A 356 33.44 -18.11 -2.62
CA GLY A 356 34.03 -17.87 -1.31
C GLY A 356 35.40 -18.54 -1.20
N PHE A 357 36.35 -17.84 -0.63
CA PHE A 357 37.67 -18.35 -0.31
C PHE A 357 37.94 -18.31 1.19
N LYS A 358 38.18 -19.47 1.80
CA LYS A 358 38.40 -19.66 3.24
C LYS A 358 37.32 -19.05 4.14
N ASP A 359 36.09 -18.90 3.62
CA ASP A 359 35.01 -18.17 4.26
C ASP A 359 35.37 -16.71 4.67
N LYS A 360 36.52 -16.21 4.23
CA LYS A 360 37.02 -14.86 4.48
C LYS A 360 36.62 -13.89 3.38
N TYR A 361 36.85 -14.28 2.13
CA TYR A 361 36.64 -13.45 0.95
C TYR A 361 35.44 -13.98 0.17
N LEU A 362 34.41 -13.17 0.08
CA LEU A 362 33.15 -13.53 -0.56
C LEU A 362 32.94 -12.65 -1.79
N PHE A 363 32.59 -13.25 -2.89
CA PHE A 363 32.32 -12.55 -4.15
C PHE A 363 31.02 -13.06 -4.77
N SER A 364 30.19 -12.18 -5.29
CA SER A 364 28.99 -12.52 -6.06
C SER A 364 28.93 -11.66 -7.31
N ALA A 365 28.63 -12.27 -8.44
CA ALA A 365 28.37 -11.57 -9.70
C ALA A 365 27.08 -12.13 -10.32
N SER A 366 26.20 -11.28 -10.79
CA SER A 366 25.01 -11.68 -11.53
C SER A 366 24.78 -10.79 -12.75
N LEU A 367 24.21 -11.39 -13.78
CA LEU A 367 23.81 -10.69 -14.99
C LEU A 367 22.42 -11.18 -15.39
N ARG A 368 21.50 -10.24 -15.63
CA ARG A 368 20.18 -10.53 -16.18
C ARG A 368 19.95 -9.71 -17.44
N ARG A 369 19.48 -10.38 -18.49
CA ARG A 369 18.95 -9.77 -19.70
C ARG A 369 17.45 -9.99 -19.73
N GLU A 370 16.66 -8.91 -19.73
CA GLU A 370 15.21 -9.00 -19.62
C GLU A 370 14.55 -8.19 -20.73
N GLY A 371 13.54 -8.78 -21.36
CA GLY A 371 12.77 -8.17 -22.43
C GLY A 371 11.28 -8.10 -22.09
N SER A 372 10.68 -6.93 -22.27
CA SER A 372 9.26 -6.71 -22.02
C SER A 372 8.52 -6.25 -23.28
N SER A 373 7.32 -6.79 -23.46
CA SER A 373 6.43 -6.39 -24.55
C SER A 373 5.87 -4.98 -24.42
N LYS A 374 5.98 -4.35 -23.26
CA LYS A 374 5.44 -3.00 -22.98
C LYS A 374 6.24 -1.89 -23.67
N PHE A 375 7.54 -2.12 -23.91
CA PHE A 375 8.45 -1.12 -24.47
C PHE A 375 8.40 -1.04 -26.00
N GLY A 376 8.97 0.04 -26.53
CA GLY A 376 9.08 0.26 -27.95
C GLY A 376 9.95 -0.80 -28.67
N PRO A 377 9.80 -0.96 -29.98
CA PRO A 377 10.42 -2.04 -30.75
C PRO A 377 11.93 -2.20 -30.54
N ASN A 378 12.64 -1.09 -30.43
CA ASN A 378 14.11 -1.09 -30.30
C ASN A 378 14.60 -1.14 -28.85
N ASN A 379 13.72 -1.01 -27.85
CA ASN A 379 14.08 -0.84 -26.44
C ASN A 379 13.48 -1.92 -25.51
N LYS A 380 12.97 -3.02 -26.09
CA LYS A 380 12.35 -4.11 -25.32
C LYS A 380 13.31 -4.76 -24.31
N TRP A 381 14.58 -4.84 -24.66
CA TRP A 381 15.59 -5.56 -23.89
C TRP A 381 16.46 -4.63 -23.05
N GLY A 382 16.63 -4.97 -21.76
CA GLY A 382 17.52 -4.32 -20.82
C GLY A 382 18.57 -5.29 -20.28
N TRP A 383 19.72 -4.74 -19.85
CA TRP A 383 20.78 -5.45 -19.14
C TRP A 383 20.85 -4.94 -17.70
N PHE A 384 20.91 -5.87 -16.77
CA PHE A 384 20.89 -5.63 -15.34
C PHE A 384 22.02 -6.39 -14.64
N PRO A 385 23.25 -5.84 -14.66
CA PRO A 385 24.40 -6.41 -13.96
C PRO A 385 24.34 -6.10 -12.46
N ALA A 386 24.89 -7.01 -11.64
CA ALA A 386 25.17 -6.73 -10.25
C ALA A 386 26.41 -7.49 -9.78
N VAL A 387 27.18 -6.85 -8.91
CA VAL A 387 28.39 -7.42 -8.31
C VAL A 387 28.42 -7.04 -6.83
N SER A 388 28.95 -7.94 -5.99
CA SER A 388 29.23 -7.63 -4.59
C SER A 388 30.47 -8.37 -4.11
N ALA A 389 31.15 -7.79 -3.15
CA ALA A 389 32.26 -8.38 -2.45
C ALA A 389 32.07 -8.22 -0.93
N GLY A 390 32.50 -9.22 -0.18
CA GLY A 390 32.51 -9.22 1.28
C GLY A 390 33.85 -9.71 1.83
N TRP A 391 34.31 -9.05 2.87
CA TRP A 391 35.51 -9.43 3.60
C TRP A 391 35.14 -9.65 5.07
N ARG A 392 35.28 -10.90 5.53
CA ARG A 392 35.12 -11.26 6.95
C ARG A 392 36.44 -11.06 7.68
N ILE A 393 36.66 -9.85 8.15
CA ILE A 393 37.87 -9.40 8.84
C ILE A 393 38.11 -10.23 10.10
N SER A 394 37.04 -10.61 10.82
CA SER A 394 37.11 -11.44 12.01
C SER A 394 37.77 -12.81 11.81
N GLN A 395 37.81 -13.31 10.58
CA GLN A 395 38.43 -14.59 10.23
C GLN A 395 39.91 -14.49 9.87
N GLU A 396 40.48 -13.27 9.89
CA GLU A 396 41.90 -13.07 9.59
C GLU A 396 42.77 -13.43 10.80
N ASP A 397 43.99 -13.94 10.51
CA ASP A 397 44.89 -14.42 11.55
C ASP A 397 45.31 -13.29 12.53
N PHE A 398 45.41 -12.05 12.05
CA PHE A 398 45.67 -10.88 12.89
C PHE A 398 44.55 -10.49 13.85
N MET A 399 43.31 -11.02 13.64
CA MET A 399 42.17 -10.81 14.53
C MET A 399 42.00 -11.95 15.55
N SER A 400 42.76 -13.02 15.45
CA SER A 400 42.66 -14.20 16.33
C SER A 400 42.83 -13.91 17.83
N SER A 401 43.54 -12.84 18.18
CA SER A 401 43.73 -12.39 19.56
C SER A 401 42.62 -11.50 20.10
N VAL A 402 41.65 -11.11 19.28
CA VAL A 402 40.55 -10.20 19.65
C VAL A 402 39.33 -11.05 20.09
N GLU A 403 39.43 -11.60 21.32
CA GLU A 403 38.42 -12.57 21.83
C GLU A 403 37.00 -12.01 21.95
N PHE A 404 36.84 -10.71 22.18
CA PHE A 404 35.52 -10.10 22.31
C PHE A 404 34.78 -9.94 20.98
N LEU A 405 35.48 -10.09 19.83
CA LEU A 405 34.90 -9.92 18.50
C LEU A 405 34.47 -11.28 17.91
N ASN A 406 33.18 -11.50 17.78
CA ASN A 406 32.64 -12.73 17.23
C ASN A 406 32.57 -12.73 15.70
N ASP A 407 32.13 -11.62 15.12
CA ASP A 407 32.11 -11.43 13.65
C ASP A 407 32.34 -9.95 13.30
N LEU A 408 33.10 -9.71 12.24
CA LEU A 408 33.27 -8.41 11.62
C LEU A 408 33.40 -8.60 10.12
N LYS A 409 32.44 -8.07 9.38
CA LYS A 409 32.38 -8.21 7.93
C LYS A 409 32.08 -6.88 7.28
N VAL A 410 32.87 -6.51 6.28
CA VAL A 410 32.62 -5.36 5.40
C VAL A 410 32.08 -5.87 4.09
N ARG A 411 31.07 -5.19 3.55
CA ARG A 411 30.40 -5.50 2.28
C ARG A 411 30.44 -4.29 1.36
N VAL A 412 30.61 -4.51 0.07
CA VAL A 412 30.39 -3.51 -0.97
C VAL A 412 29.61 -4.15 -2.11
N GLY A 413 28.62 -3.44 -2.62
CA GLY A 413 27.77 -3.92 -3.69
C GLY A 413 27.45 -2.81 -4.70
N TYR A 414 27.32 -3.21 -5.94
CA TYR A 414 26.78 -2.41 -7.02
C TYR A 414 25.74 -3.23 -7.77
N GLY A 415 24.60 -2.64 -8.08
CA GLY A 415 23.56 -3.31 -8.86
C GLY A 415 22.77 -2.33 -9.72
N VAL A 416 22.32 -2.85 -10.87
CA VAL A 416 21.40 -2.15 -11.76
C VAL A 416 20.09 -2.94 -11.79
N THR A 417 18.99 -2.25 -11.54
CA THR A 417 17.63 -2.80 -11.66
C THR A 417 16.80 -1.93 -12.59
N GLY A 418 15.72 -2.48 -13.16
CA GLY A 418 14.86 -1.76 -14.10
C GLY A 418 13.42 -1.68 -13.61
N ASN A 419 12.66 -0.72 -14.12
CA ASN A 419 11.25 -0.55 -13.86
C ASN A 419 10.45 -0.50 -15.17
N GLN A 420 9.26 -1.15 -15.17
CA GLN A 420 8.28 -1.18 -16.26
C GLN A 420 6.83 -0.95 -15.75
N SER A 421 6.69 -0.22 -14.65
CA SER A 421 5.40 -0.02 -13.95
C SER A 421 4.53 0.98 -14.69
N PHE A 422 4.00 0.58 -15.84
CA PHE A 422 2.99 1.30 -16.63
C PHE A 422 2.13 0.31 -17.41
N ASP A 423 1.00 0.76 -17.93
CA ASP A 423 0.06 -0.07 -18.67
C ASP A 423 0.63 -0.59 -20.00
N PRO A 424 0.24 -1.79 -20.45
CA PRO A 424 0.59 -2.29 -21.78
C PRO A 424 0.18 -1.34 -22.90
N TYR A 425 0.84 -1.48 -24.05
CA TYR A 425 0.52 -0.78 -25.31
C TYR A 425 0.76 0.74 -25.33
N GLN A 426 1.42 1.34 -24.33
CA GLN A 426 1.72 2.78 -24.32
C GLN A 426 2.76 3.19 -25.38
N SER A 427 3.60 2.25 -25.82
CA SER A 427 4.56 2.49 -26.90
C SER A 427 3.93 2.48 -28.31
N MET A 428 2.66 2.06 -28.43
CA MET A 428 1.95 1.85 -29.69
C MET A 428 0.80 2.85 -29.85
N ALA A 429 0.42 3.14 -31.08
CA ALA A 429 -0.82 3.87 -31.35
C ALA A 429 -2.02 2.97 -31.00
N LYS A 430 -2.90 3.48 -30.16
CA LYS A 430 -4.17 2.84 -29.79
C LYS A 430 -5.30 3.54 -30.53
N LEU A 431 -6.31 2.77 -30.97
CA LEU A 431 -7.56 3.33 -31.46
C LEU A 431 -8.51 3.55 -30.28
N ALA A 432 -9.24 4.64 -30.30
CA ALA A 432 -10.30 4.97 -29.37
C ALA A 432 -11.56 5.38 -30.13
N ASP A 433 -12.68 5.39 -29.42
CA ASP A 433 -13.91 5.98 -29.97
C ASP A 433 -13.67 7.48 -30.24
N GLY A 434 -13.84 7.86 -31.48
CA GLY A 434 -13.72 9.24 -31.97
C GLY A 434 -15.05 10.01 -31.96
N GLY A 435 -16.08 9.44 -31.31
CA GLY A 435 -17.42 9.98 -31.30
C GLY A 435 -18.22 9.64 -32.56
N LYS A 436 -19.22 10.43 -32.83
CA LYS A 436 -20.08 10.26 -34.00
C LYS A 436 -20.02 11.50 -34.89
N TYR A 437 -19.92 11.31 -36.20
CA TYR A 437 -20.10 12.37 -37.16
C TYR A 437 -21.35 12.10 -38.01
N TYR A 438 -22.00 13.16 -38.44
CA TYR A 438 -23.16 13.06 -39.35
C TYR A 438 -22.66 12.87 -40.79
N ASP A 439 -23.02 11.74 -41.37
CA ASP A 439 -22.80 11.48 -42.81
C ASP A 439 -24.00 11.91 -43.60
N ALA A 440 -23.83 12.96 -44.37
CA ALA A 440 -24.89 13.55 -45.23
C ALA A 440 -25.36 12.58 -46.34
N THR A 441 -24.50 11.65 -46.77
CA THR A 441 -24.87 10.65 -47.83
C THR A 441 -25.83 9.62 -47.32
N THR A 442 -25.62 9.13 -46.12
CA THR A 442 -26.48 8.11 -45.48
C THR A 442 -27.55 8.73 -44.58
N SER A 443 -27.52 10.05 -44.36
CA SER A 443 -28.36 10.79 -43.42
C SER A 443 -28.37 10.17 -42.02
N ALA A 444 -27.23 9.64 -41.57
CA ALA A 444 -27.06 8.95 -40.30
C ALA A 444 -25.80 9.43 -39.55
N TYR A 445 -25.84 9.24 -38.22
CA TYR A 445 -24.63 9.40 -37.41
C TYR A 445 -23.79 8.12 -37.46
N ILE A 446 -22.57 8.22 -37.94
CA ILE A 446 -21.60 7.13 -38.07
C ILE A 446 -20.56 7.26 -36.97
N SER A 447 -20.27 6.15 -36.28
CA SER A 447 -19.20 6.09 -35.29
C SER A 447 -17.83 6.26 -35.96
N ALA A 448 -17.01 7.14 -35.40
CA ALA A 448 -15.63 7.38 -35.83
C ALA A 448 -14.63 6.75 -34.87
N PHE A 449 -13.47 6.38 -35.39
CA PHE A 449 -12.34 5.98 -34.59
C PHE A 449 -11.26 7.06 -34.71
N GLY A 450 -10.64 7.37 -33.59
CA GLY A 450 -9.51 8.27 -33.49
C GLY A 450 -8.32 7.61 -32.82
N GLN A 451 -7.20 8.32 -32.78
CA GLN A 451 -6.03 7.91 -32.01
C GLN A 451 -6.31 8.13 -30.53
N GLY A 452 -6.16 7.09 -29.70
CA GLY A 452 -6.50 7.09 -28.29
C GLY A 452 -5.37 7.45 -27.33
N ASN A 453 -4.14 7.68 -27.84
CA ASN A 453 -2.98 8.12 -27.07
C ASN A 453 -1.92 8.73 -27.98
N ASN A 454 -0.95 9.46 -27.43
CA ASN A 454 0.28 9.79 -28.11
C ASN A 454 1.24 8.58 -27.98
N PRO A 455 1.55 7.82 -29.06
CA PRO A 455 2.44 6.67 -28.99
C PRO A 455 3.88 7.08 -28.75
N ASN A 456 4.63 6.30 -27.99
CA ASN A 456 6.07 6.51 -27.83
C ASN A 456 6.87 5.24 -28.21
N PRO A 457 7.28 5.08 -29.48
CA PRO A 457 8.08 3.93 -29.93
C PRO A 457 9.47 3.88 -29.31
N ASN A 458 9.94 4.97 -28.69
CA ASN A 458 11.24 5.06 -28.02
C ASN A 458 11.16 4.75 -26.53
N LEU A 459 9.99 4.39 -26.03
CA LEU A 459 9.78 4.04 -24.62
C LEU A 459 10.72 2.92 -24.21
N ARG A 460 11.49 3.12 -23.12
CA ARG A 460 12.55 2.25 -22.64
C ARG A 460 12.51 2.06 -21.13
N TRP A 461 13.36 1.17 -20.63
CA TRP A 461 13.51 0.87 -19.23
C TRP A 461 13.97 2.09 -18.41
N GLU A 462 13.24 2.40 -17.36
CA GLU A 462 13.77 3.20 -16.26
C GLU A 462 14.80 2.35 -15.52
N LYS A 463 16.00 2.89 -15.24
CA LYS A 463 17.10 2.15 -14.61
C LYS A 463 17.54 2.79 -13.30
N LYS A 464 17.60 1.98 -12.27
CA LYS A 464 18.15 2.34 -10.96
C LYS A 464 19.53 1.75 -10.81
N HIS A 465 20.53 2.59 -10.64
CA HIS A 465 21.91 2.27 -10.29
C HIS A 465 22.11 2.47 -8.80
N GLU A 466 22.59 1.46 -8.09
CA GLU A 466 22.74 1.50 -6.65
C GLU A 466 24.13 1.03 -6.21
N TRP A 467 24.78 1.84 -5.39
CA TRP A 467 25.94 1.49 -4.58
C TRP A 467 25.52 1.30 -3.14
N ASN A 468 26.00 0.23 -2.51
CA ASN A 468 25.81 -0.05 -1.10
C ASN A 468 27.17 -0.43 -0.47
N ILE A 469 27.44 0.13 0.72
CA ILE A 469 28.57 -0.26 1.58
C ILE A 469 27.95 -0.64 2.93
N GLY A 470 28.22 -1.87 3.37
CA GLY A 470 27.68 -2.43 4.61
C GLY A 470 28.77 -2.90 5.57
N LEU A 471 28.48 -2.78 6.85
CA LEU A 471 29.24 -3.31 7.96
C LEU A 471 28.35 -4.21 8.80
N ASP A 472 28.73 -5.47 8.99
CA ASP A 472 28.14 -6.39 9.96
C ASP A 472 29.14 -6.64 11.07
N ALA A 473 28.75 -6.42 12.33
CA ALA A 473 29.60 -6.65 13.48
C ALA A 473 28.83 -7.40 14.58
N SER A 474 29.50 -8.30 15.29
CA SER A 474 28.98 -9.01 16.45
C SER A 474 30.06 -9.15 17.50
N VAL A 475 29.78 -8.76 18.75
CA VAL A 475 30.74 -8.75 19.83
C VAL A 475 30.15 -9.32 21.13
N LEU A 476 31.02 -9.69 22.10
CA LEU A 476 30.66 -10.15 23.43
C LEU A 476 29.73 -11.38 23.41
N ASP A 477 30.18 -12.46 22.76
CA ASP A 477 29.39 -13.68 22.55
C ASP A 477 28.04 -13.40 21.85
N SER A 478 28.08 -12.52 20.84
CA SER A 478 26.92 -12.06 20.08
C SER A 478 25.84 -11.37 20.94
N ARG A 479 26.23 -10.81 22.09
CA ARG A 479 25.32 -9.99 22.89
C ARG A 479 25.05 -8.63 22.27
N ILE A 480 25.95 -8.13 21.45
CA ILE A 480 25.77 -6.90 20.69
C ILE A 480 26.01 -7.23 19.22
N SER A 481 25.01 -6.98 18.38
CA SER A 481 25.12 -7.12 16.94
C SER A 481 24.70 -5.83 16.27
N ALA A 482 25.44 -5.42 15.25
CA ALA A 482 25.20 -4.21 14.47
C ALA A 482 25.26 -4.51 12.96
N THR A 483 24.29 -3.99 12.24
CA THR A 483 24.34 -3.91 10.77
C THR A 483 24.18 -2.44 10.39
N ILE A 484 25.10 -1.91 9.61
CA ILE A 484 25.11 -0.52 9.12
C ILE A 484 25.27 -0.55 7.62
N ASP A 485 24.36 0.04 6.90
CA ASP A 485 24.38 0.17 5.45
C ASP A 485 24.34 1.63 5.04
N VAL A 486 25.22 2.04 4.12
CA VAL A 486 25.21 3.36 3.48
C VAL A 486 25.01 3.14 1.98
N TYR A 487 24.03 3.82 1.41
CA TYR A 487 23.70 3.64 0.01
C TYR A 487 23.57 4.97 -0.76
N LYS A 488 23.83 4.85 -2.05
CA LYS A 488 23.53 5.90 -3.03
C LYS A 488 22.87 5.28 -4.24
N ARG A 489 21.67 5.74 -4.55
CA ARG A 489 20.82 5.29 -5.66
C ARG A 489 20.62 6.42 -6.65
N GLN A 490 20.79 6.13 -7.93
CA GLN A 490 20.44 7.04 -9.02
C GLN A 490 19.48 6.33 -9.96
N THR A 491 18.26 6.87 -10.08
CA THR A 491 17.26 6.43 -11.07
C THR A 491 17.32 7.34 -12.26
N LYS A 492 17.56 6.76 -13.43
CA LYS A 492 17.64 7.44 -14.73
C LYS A 492 16.49 7.03 -15.62
N ASP A 493 16.19 7.87 -16.61
CA ASP A 493 15.12 7.60 -17.57
C ASP A 493 13.76 7.36 -16.87
N LEU A 494 13.42 8.23 -15.90
CA LEU A 494 12.17 8.15 -15.14
C LEU A 494 10.98 8.09 -16.11
N LEU A 495 10.09 7.13 -15.85
CA LEU A 495 8.84 6.98 -16.61
C LEU A 495 7.81 7.99 -16.07
N PHE A 496 7.46 8.96 -16.88
CA PHE A 496 6.57 10.05 -16.49
C PHE A 496 5.61 10.44 -17.62
N ASN A 497 4.38 10.82 -17.27
CA ASN A 497 3.43 11.43 -18.20
C ASN A 497 3.79 12.91 -18.36
N TYR A 498 4.33 13.24 -19.51
CA TYR A 498 4.77 14.58 -19.83
C TYR A 498 3.70 15.34 -20.60
N SER A 499 3.53 16.64 -20.31
CA SER A 499 2.60 17.49 -21.06
C SER A 499 3.06 17.64 -22.48
N ALA A 500 2.20 17.35 -23.44
CA ALA A 500 2.48 17.42 -24.86
C ALA A 500 1.76 18.62 -25.49
N PRO A 501 2.43 19.39 -26.40
CA PRO A 501 1.81 20.53 -27.06
C PRO A 501 0.70 20.07 -28.03
N LYS A 502 -0.45 20.70 -27.95
CA LYS A 502 -1.57 20.51 -28.88
C LYS A 502 -1.85 21.80 -29.66
N PRO A 503 -1.67 21.83 -30.99
CA PRO A 503 -0.98 20.86 -31.85
C PRO A 503 0.56 20.88 -31.64
N PRO A 504 1.36 19.94 -32.14
CA PRO A 504 1.01 18.92 -33.15
C PRO A 504 0.51 17.59 -32.54
N MET A 505 0.61 17.39 -31.25
CA MET A 505 0.14 16.15 -30.59
C MET A 505 -1.39 16.13 -30.51
N ILE A 506 -1.98 14.93 -30.55
CA ILE A 506 -3.44 14.74 -30.49
C ILE A 506 -3.92 14.83 -29.04
N HIS A 507 -3.14 14.28 -28.12
CA HIS A 507 -3.43 14.27 -26.68
C HIS A 507 -2.47 15.21 -25.96
N ASP A 508 -2.90 15.73 -24.81
CA ASP A 508 -2.18 16.66 -23.94
C ASP A 508 -1.06 16.02 -23.11
N GLN A 509 -0.95 14.69 -23.15
CA GLN A 509 0.06 13.93 -22.43
C GLN A 509 0.71 12.85 -23.30
N ILE A 510 1.98 12.56 -23.02
CA ILE A 510 2.74 11.44 -23.57
C ILE A 510 3.54 10.76 -22.46
N LEU A 511 3.48 9.43 -22.39
CA LEU A 511 4.36 8.66 -21.50
C LEU A 511 5.74 8.58 -22.12
N THR A 512 6.75 9.08 -21.41
CA THR A 512 8.12 9.12 -21.91
C THR A 512 9.15 8.94 -20.79
N ASN A 513 10.40 8.69 -21.18
CA ASN A 513 11.51 8.56 -20.25
C ASN A 513 12.21 9.90 -20.11
N VAL A 514 11.92 10.62 -19.04
CA VAL A 514 12.47 11.95 -18.77
C VAL A 514 12.91 12.06 -17.31
N GLY A 515 14.09 12.55 -17.09
CA GLY A 515 14.55 12.92 -15.76
C GLY A 515 15.43 11.90 -15.05
N THR A 516 15.99 12.39 -13.95
CA THR A 516 16.91 11.64 -13.09
C THR A 516 16.66 12.01 -11.64
N MET A 517 16.63 11.02 -10.76
CA MET A 517 16.44 11.20 -9.32
C MET A 517 17.56 10.51 -8.55
N ASN A 518 18.06 11.14 -7.51
CA ASN A 518 19.02 10.59 -6.56
C ASN A 518 18.37 10.34 -5.21
N ASN A 519 18.72 9.22 -4.59
CA ASN A 519 18.45 8.90 -3.20
C ASN A 519 19.73 8.46 -2.52
N SER A 520 20.01 8.97 -1.34
CA SER A 520 21.15 8.55 -0.52
C SER A 520 20.73 8.47 0.93
N GLY A 521 21.27 7.49 1.64
CA GLY A 521 20.87 7.30 3.03
C GLY A 521 21.75 6.34 3.80
N VAL A 522 21.35 6.17 5.06
CA VAL A 522 21.95 5.24 6.00
C VAL A 522 20.87 4.41 6.68
N GLU A 523 21.13 3.13 6.83
CA GLU A 523 20.28 2.20 7.59
C GLU A 523 21.12 1.56 8.69
N VAL A 524 20.56 1.48 9.89
CA VAL A 524 21.23 0.93 11.08
C VAL A 524 20.27 -0.03 11.76
N ALA A 525 20.74 -1.23 12.07
CA ALA A 525 20.08 -2.18 12.95
C ALA A 525 21.03 -2.58 14.08
N LEU A 526 20.62 -2.37 15.31
CA LEU A 526 21.41 -2.70 16.51
C LEU A 526 20.59 -3.65 17.37
N THR A 527 21.15 -4.82 17.68
CA THR A 527 20.56 -5.78 18.59
C THR A 527 21.45 -5.93 19.82
N PHE A 528 20.85 -5.81 21.00
CA PHE A 528 21.49 -6.00 22.28
C PHE A 528 20.80 -7.11 23.05
N VAL A 529 21.55 -7.94 23.74
CA VAL A 529 21.08 -8.95 24.71
C VAL A 529 21.62 -8.58 26.09
N PRO A 530 21.02 -7.57 26.78
CA PRO A 530 21.55 -7.05 28.04
C PRO A 530 21.59 -8.10 29.14
N LEU A 531 20.56 -8.95 29.18
CA LEU A 531 20.42 -10.00 30.19
C LEU A 531 20.13 -11.35 29.54
N LYS A 532 20.93 -12.34 29.87
CA LYS A 532 20.76 -13.73 29.42
C LYS A 532 21.14 -14.66 30.58
N SER A 533 20.16 -15.35 31.10
CA SER A 533 20.35 -16.40 32.11
C SER A 533 19.62 -17.68 31.68
N SER A 534 19.68 -18.72 32.48
CA SER A 534 18.93 -19.97 32.23
C SER A 534 17.44 -19.76 32.08
N ASP A 535 16.86 -18.86 32.88
CA ASP A 535 15.42 -18.65 32.98
C ASP A 535 14.93 -17.37 32.33
N PHE A 536 15.82 -16.37 32.14
CA PHE A 536 15.44 -15.06 31.65
C PHE A 536 16.35 -14.58 30.53
N THR A 537 15.74 -14.10 29.45
CA THR A 537 16.42 -13.42 28.35
C THR A 537 15.71 -12.12 28.01
N TRP A 538 16.47 -11.04 27.94
CA TRP A 538 16.02 -9.79 27.36
C TRP A 538 16.83 -9.47 26.11
N GLU A 539 16.15 -9.32 25.00
CA GLU A 539 16.70 -8.90 23.73
C GLU A 539 16.02 -7.59 23.29
N THR A 540 16.80 -6.62 22.86
CA THR A 540 16.28 -5.35 22.34
C THR A 540 16.92 -5.02 21.00
N THR A 541 16.11 -4.67 20.01
CA THR A 541 16.53 -4.32 18.66
C THR A 541 16.06 -2.91 18.32
N LEU A 542 17.00 -2.06 17.92
CA LEU A 542 16.77 -0.72 17.40
C LEU A 542 17.03 -0.74 15.90
N SER A 543 16.10 -0.25 15.12
CA SER A 543 16.24 -0.01 13.68
C SER A 543 16.07 1.48 13.40
N TYR A 544 16.92 2.01 12.53
CA TYR A 544 16.87 3.41 12.10
C TYR A 544 17.20 3.50 10.62
N SER A 545 16.48 4.32 9.89
CA SER A 545 16.79 4.64 8.50
C SER A 545 16.61 6.13 8.24
N TYR A 546 17.55 6.69 7.48
CA TYR A 546 17.50 8.05 6.96
C TYR A 546 17.65 8.02 5.45
N ASN A 547 16.80 8.76 4.73
CA ASN A 547 16.88 8.90 3.28
C ASN A 547 16.78 10.36 2.87
N LYS A 548 17.69 10.78 1.99
CA LYS A 548 17.65 12.09 1.33
C LYS A 548 17.38 11.90 -0.15
N ASN A 549 16.26 12.44 -0.60
CA ASN A 549 15.85 12.44 -2.00
C ASN A 549 16.24 13.76 -2.68
N LYS A 550 16.59 13.70 -3.97
CA LYS A 550 16.82 14.86 -4.81
C LYS A 550 16.45 14.58 -6.26
N LEU A 551 15.59 15.38 -6.83
CA LEU A 551 15.34 15.40 -8.26
C LEU A 551 16.50 16.13 -8.96
N VAL A 552 17.19 15.44 -9.84
CA VAL A 552 18.38 15.99 -10.51
C VAL A 552 18.01 16.66 -11.81
N SER A 553 17.10 16.04 -12.57
CA SER A 553 16.63 16.58 -13.86
C SER A 553 15.19 16.15 -14.13
N LEU A 554 14.43 17.03 -14.77
CA LEU A 554 13.10 16.80 -15.37
C LEU A 554 13.14 16.97 -16.89
N SER A 555 14.31 17.02 -17.49
CA SER A 555 14.51 17.36 -18.89
C SER A 555 15.35 16.31 -19.60
N ASN A 556 15.17 16.18 -20.90
CA ASN A 556 16.01 15.43 -21.82
C ASN A 556 16.16 16.23 -23.13
N SER A 557 16.68 15.60 -24.21
CA SER A 557 16.85 16.27 -25.51
C SER A 557 15.56 16.75 -26.16
N ASP A 558 14.44 16.06 -25.87
CA ASP A 558 13.18 16.25 -26.57
C ASP A 558 12.15 17.01 -25.72
N TYR A 559 12.30 16.94 -24.38
CA TYR A 559 11.37 17.50 -23.41
C TYR A 559 12.13 18.31 -22.36
N SER A 560 11.69 19.53 -22.11
CA SER A 560 12.25 20.40 -21.09
C SER A 560 11.14 21.01 -20.25
N SER A 561 11.22 20.83 -18.94
CA SER A 561 10.38 21.53 -17.97
C SER A 561 11.21 21.86 -16.73
N GLY A 562 11.13 23.10 -16.27
CA GLY A 562 11.80 23.50 -15.02
C GLY A 562 11.09 22.94 -13.80
N TYR A 563 9.76 22.85 -13.85
CA TYR A 563 8.94 22.36 -12.75
C TYR A 563 7.56 21.88 -13.23
N PHE A 564 6.87 21.14 -12.33
CA PHE A 564 5.45 20.76 -12.42
C PHE A 564 4.74 21.06 -11.11
N GLU A 565 3.56 21.67 -11.17
CA GLU A 565 2.64 21.77 -10.03
C GLU A 565 1.56 20.68 -10.12
N TYR A 566 1.29 19.99 -9.00
CA TYR A 566 0.41 18.84 -8.94
C TYR A 566 -0.18 18.66 -7.55
N GLY A 567 -1.04 17.65 -7.36
CA GLY A 567 -1.68 17.37 -6.08
C GLY A 567 -2.77 18.38 -5.76
N TRP A 568 -3.83 18.37 -6.58
CA TRP A 568 -4.98 19.26 -6.44
C TRP A 568 -5.66 19.10 -5.07
N ILE A 569 -5.77 20.21 -4.34
CA ILE A 569 -6.51 20.24 -3.07
C ILE A 569 -7.98 20.51 -3.39
N SER A 570 -8.84 19.50 -3.11
CA SER A 570 -10.28 19.67 -3.19
C SER A 570 -10.77 20.38 -1.92
N ALA A 571 -10.98 21.68 -1.99
CA ALA A 571 -11.49 22.50 -0.90
C ALA A 571 -12.26 23.72 -1.47
N PRO A 572 -13.17 24.35 -0.70
CA PRO A 572 -13.81 25.60 -1.09
C PRO A 572 -12.79 26.67 -1.44
N GLY A 573 -13.13 27.58 -2.36
CA GLY A 573 -12.23 28.65 -2.79
C GLY A 573 -11.17 28.22 -3.80
N ASN A 574 -11.14 26.95 -4.20
CA ASN A 574 -10.29 26.40 -5.24
C ASN A 574 -8.78 26.65 -5.02
N PRO A 575 -8.19 26.14 -3.94
CA PRO A 575 -6.83 26.51 -3.50
C PRO A 575 -5.72 26.06 -4.45
N GLY A 576 -6.01 25.18 -5.43
CA GLY A 576 -5.08 24.76 -6.45
C GLY A 576 -4.20 23.57 -6.07
N ASN A 577 -3.01 23.49 -6.67
CA ASN A 577 -2.06 22.41 -6.43
C ASN A 577 -1.27 22.63 -5.14
N ALA A 578 -1.07 21.56 -4.36
CA ALA A 578 -0.33 21.59 -3.11
C ALA A 578 1.19 21.48 -3.31
N PHE A 579 1.64 20.86 -4.39
CA PHE A 579 3.02 20.46 -4.58
C PHE A 579 3.65 21.10 -5.80
N ARG A 580 4.97 21.29 -5.72
CA ARG A 580 5.81 21.57 -6.88
C ARG A 580 6.98 20.59 -6.93
N MET A 581 7.13 19.93 -8.06
CA MET A 581 8.29 19.13 -8.43
C MET A 581 9.22 19.98 -9.27
N GLU A 582 10.45 20.19 -8.81
CA GLU A 582 11.42 21.09 -9.43
C GLU A 582 12.83 20.51 -9.34
N GLU A 583 13.66 20.74 -10.37
CA GLU A 583 15.05 20.30 -10.39
C GLU A 583 15.84 20.91 -9.23
N GLY A 584 16.66 20.10 -8.57
CA GLY A 584 17.47 20.50 -7.42
C GLY A 584 16.80 20.26 -6.07
N TYR A 585 15.49 20.03 -6.02
CA TYR A 585 14.71 19.84 -4.81
C TYR A 585 14.31 18.36 -4.59
N PRO A 586 13.91 17.95 -3.36
CA PRO A 586 13.28 16.68 -3.14
C PRO A 586 11.86 16.63 -3.74
N VAL A 587 11.29 15.41 -3.88
CA VAL A 587 9.87 15.25 -4.24
C VAL A 587 8.99 15.48 -3.01
N ALA A 588 7.66 15.60 -3.24
CA ALA A 588 6.64 15.85 -2.22
C ALA A 588 6.85 17.16 -1.44
N ASN A 589 7.45 18.16 -2.07
CA ASN A 589 7.55 19.50 -1.49
C ASN A 589 6.23 20.24 -1.61
N PHE A 590 5.69 20.67 -0.48
CA PHE A 590 4.58 21.61 -0.43
C PHE A 590 4.99 22.97 -0.97
N TYR A 591 4.17 23.50 -1.87
CA TYR A 591 4.38 24.79 -2.52
C TYR A 591 3.12 25.64 -2.39
N GLY A 592 3.22 26.72 -1.65
CA GLY A 592 2.06 27.54 -1.29
C GLY A 592 2.46 28.91 -0.77
N TYR A 593 1.48 29.62 -0.24
CA TYR A 593 1.70 30.92 0.37
C TYR A 593 2.24 30.78 1.79
N LYS A 594 3.06 31.73 2.22
CA LYS A 594 3.56 31.79 3.60
C LYS A 594 2.64 32.68 4.42
N TYR A 595 2.04 32.12 5.45
CA TYR A 595 1.15 32.80 6.38
C TYR A 595 1.92 33.78 7.26
N ALA A 596 1.41 35.02 7.40
CA ALA A 596 2.00 36.09 8.20
C ALA A 596 1.10 36.60 9.31
N GLY A 597 -0.15 36.13 9.40
CA GLY A 597 -1.11 36.57 10.41
C GLY A 597 -2.49 36.81 9.85
N LEU A 598 -3.35 37.41 10.66
CA LEU A 598 -4.68 37.87 10.27
C LEU A 598 -4.77 39.38 10.54
N THR A 599 -5.58 40.08 9.76
CA THR A 599 -5.99 41.46 10.06
C THR A 599 -6.93 41.50 11.28
N GLU A 600 -7.24 42.68 11.81
CA GLU A 600 -8.18 42.85 12.93
C GLU A 600 -9.58 42.32 12.60
N ASP A 601 -10.00 42.35 11.33
CA ASP A 601 -11.27 41.81 10.84
C ASP A 601 -11.19 40.34 10.39
N GLY A 602 -10.06 39.65 10.65
CA GLY A 602 -9.88 38.23 10.45
C GLY A 602 -9.54 37.81 9.02
N LYS A 603 -9.00 38.73 8.18
CA LYS A 603 -8.58 38.43 6.82
C LYS A 603 -7.13 37.99 6.76
N TRP A 604 -6.81 37.17 5.75
CA TRP A 604 -5.45 36.63 5.55
C TRP A 604 -4.40 37.71 5.30
N LEU A 605 -3.25 37.59 5.98
CA LEU A 605 -1.99 38.24 5.68
C LEU A 605 -0.95 37.22 5.25
N PHE A 606 -0.23 37.50 4.17
CA PHE A 606 0.81 36.63 3.61
C PHE A 606 2.15 37.35 3.47
N GLU A 607 3.23 36.62 3.66
CA GLU A 607 4.58 37.08 3.44
C GLU A 607 5.03 36.75 2.00
N LYS A 608 5.37 37.75 1.22
CA LYS A 608 6.00 37.59 -0.10
C LYS A 608 7.43 37.09 0.03
N LYS A 609 8.03 36.69 -1.11
CA LYS A 609 9.44 36.22 -1.16
C LYS A 609 10.46 37.27 -0.72
N ASP A 610 10.15 38.55 -0.83
CA ASP A 610 10.98 39.69 -0.39
C ASP A 610 10.79 40.05 1.09
N GLY A 611 9.93 39.31 1.82
CA GLY A 611 9.61 39.55 3.23
C GLY A 611 8.49 40.55 3.47
N THR A 612 7.90 41.16 2.41
CA THR A 612 6.79 42.11 2.54
C THR A 612 5.51 41.37 2.94
N VAL A 613 4.81 41.88 3.94
CA VAL A 613 3.51 41.33 4.37
C VAL A 613 2.39 42.07 3.64
N VAL A 614 1.50 41.31 3.00
CA VAL A 614 0.42 41.81 2.16
C VAL A 614 -0.89 41.09 2.46
N THR A 615 -2.01 41.70 2.05
CA THR A 615 -3.33 41.08 2.15
C THR A 615 -3.56 40.03 1.05
N ARG A 616 -4.63 39.22 1.21
CA ARG A 616 -5.04 38.21 0.22
C ARG A 616 -5.19 38.80 -1.20
N ASN A 617 -5.66 40.03 -1.33
CA ASN A 617 -5.94 40.66 -2.63
C ASN A 617 -4.67 41.11 -3.35
N GLU A 618 -3.55 41.24 -2.65
CA GLU A 618 -2.26 41.73 -3.17
C GLU A 618 -1.26 40.60 -3.40
N ILE A 619 -1.54 39.37 -2.88
CA ILE A 619 -0.71 38.19 -3.13
C ILE A 619 -0.98 37.64 -4.52
N VAL A 620 0.07 37.22 -5.22
CA VAL A 620 -0.02 36.68 -6.59
C VAL A 620 0.57 35.25 -6.63
N PRO A 621 0.25 34.42 -7.64
CA PRO A 621 0.77 33.05 -7.73
C PRO A 621 2.30 32.94 -7.68
N GLU A 622 3.02 33.95 -8.13
CA GLU A 622 4.48 34.05 -8.15
C GLU A 622 5.08 34.17 -6.74
N ASP A 623 4.30 34.62 -5.77
CA ASP A 623 4.71 34.75 -4.36
C ASP A 623 4.71 33.40 -3.62
N LYS A 624 4.15 32.33 -4.22
CA LYS A 624 4.24 30.98 -3.65
C LYS A 624 5.70 30.56 -3.48
N GLN A 625 5.96 29.81 -2.41
CA GLN A 625 7.29 29.33 -2.05
C GLN A 625 7.23 27.93 -1.46
N TYR A 626 8.38 27.30 -1.25
CA TYR A 626 8.44 26.01 -0.55
C TYR A 626 8.15 26.21 0.93
N ILE A 627 7.07 25.59 1.40
CA ILE A 627 6.54 25.78 2.76
C ILE A 627 6.69 24.53 3.65
N GLY A 628 7.07 23.38 3.09
CA GLY A 628 7.27 22.14 3.83
C GLY A 628 7.53 20.96 2.90
N ASN A 629 7.65 19.75 3.49
CA ASN A 629 7.78 18.50 2.74
C ASN A 629 6.96 17.40 3.40
N GLY A 630 6.14 16.70 2.61
CA GLY A 630 5.22 15.67 3.10
C GLY A 630 5.83 14.28 3.24
N ALA A 631 7.05 14.04 2.73
CA ALA A 631 7.68 12.73 2.80
C ALA A 631 8.58 12.61 4.04
N PRO A 632 8.36 11.63 4.93
CA PRO A 632 9.28 11.37 6.03
C PRO A 632 10.69 11.07 5.52
N ASN A 633 11.68 11.66 6.14
CA ASN A 633 13.09 11.39 5.83
C ASN A 633 13.77 10.44 6.83
N MET A 634 13.13 10.17 7.97
CA MET A 634 13.61 9.25 9.01
C MET A 634 12.52 8.30 9.45
N PHE A 635 12.90 7.03 9.64
CA PHE A 635 12.07 6.00 10.27
C PHE A 635 12.85 5.33 11.39
N ALA A 636 12.17 5.00 12.47
CA ALA A 636 12.75 4.26 13.59
C ALA A 636 11.81 3.14 14.05
N GLY A 637 12.39 2.04 14.52
CA GLY A 637 11.71 0.93 15.16
C GLY A 637 12.46 0.50 16.40
N TRP A 638 11.72 0.12 17.44
CA TRP A 638 12.30 -0.39 18.69
C TRP A 638 11.50 -1.58 19.18
N THR A 639 12.11 -2.76 19.09
CA THR A 639 11.53 -4.02 19.56
C THR A 639 12.21 -4.46 20.86
N ASN A 640 11.42 -4.83 21.86
CA ASN A 640 11.88 -5.50 23.07
C ASN A 640 11.23 -6.85 23.18
N THR A 641 12.02 -7.89 23.40
CA THR A 641 11.55 -9.25 23.62
C THR A 641 12.11 -9.74 24.95
N PHE A 642 11.19 -10.15 25.83
CA PHE A 642 11.49 -10.75 27.12
C PHE A 642 11.00 -12.19 27.13
N ARG A 643 11.83 -13.11 27.60
CA ARG A 643 11.47 -14.52 27.83
C ARG A 643 11.81 -14.86 29.27
N TYR A 644 10.80 -15.34 29.99
CA TYR A 644 10.97 -15.80 31.36
C TYR A 644 10.29 -17.15 31.54
N LYS A 645 11.08 -18.24 31.60
CA LYS A 645 10.56 -19.61 31.59
C LYS A 645 9.58 -19.80 30.43
N ASN A 646 8.31 -20.03 30.74
CA ASN A 646 7.24 -20.28 29.79
C ASN A 646 6.55 -19.01 29.28
N TRP A 647 6.93 -17.82 29.81
CA TRP A 647 6.38 -16.54 29.40
C TRP A 647 7.23 -15.89 28.30
N ASP A 648 6.56 -15.29 27.34
CA ASP A 648 7.17 -14.40 26.36
C ASP A 648 6.41 -13.07 26.29
N LEU A 649 7.14 -11.96 26.26
CA LEU A 649 6.59 -10.62 26.07
C LEU A 649 7.36 -9.92 24.96
N SER A 650 6.63 -9.42 23.96
CA SER A 650 7.16 -8.58 22.88
C SER A 650 6.50 -7.23 22.90
N ILE A 651 7.31 -6.16 22.79
CA ILE A 651 6.85 -4.76 22.75
C ILE A 651 7.51 -4.11 21.54
N PHE A 652 6.71 -3.52 20.66
CA PHE A 652 7.20 -2.86 19.45
C PHE A 652 6.73 -1.41 19.36
N PHE A 653 7.68 -0.51 19.26
CA PHE A 653 7.48 0.89 18.93
C PHE A 653 7.97 1.18 17.52
N ARG A 654 7.30 2.08 16.82
CA ARG A 654 7.75 2.62 15.54
C ARG A 654 7.45 4.10 15.42
N GLY A 655 8.22 4.80 14.59
CA GLY A 655 8.03 6.22 14.35
C GLY A 655 8.51 6.64 12.97
N ALA A 656 8.00 7.78 12.52
CA ALA A 656 8.45 8.49 11.34
C ALA A 656 8.63 9.96 11.68
N PHE A 657 9.66 10.60 11.11
CA PHE A 657 10.07 11.93 11.49
C PHE A 657 10.55 12.75 10.29
N GLY A 658 10.57 14.07 10.48
CA GLY A 658 11.10 15.03 9.52
C GLY A 658 10.18 15.25 8.32
N PHE A 659 8.86 15.35 8.57
CA PHE A 659 7.86 15.64 7.54
C PHE A 659 6.73 16.51 8.06
N ASP A 660 5.98 17.10 7.13
CA ASP A 660 4.84 17.94 7.41
C ASP A 660 3.57 17.29 6.84
N ILE A 661 2.43 17.58 7.45
CA ILE A 661 1.11 17.13 7.00
C ILE A 661 0.25 18.33 6.62
N CYS A 662 -0.25 18.34 5.39
CA CYS A 662 -1.31 19.23 4.95
C CYS A 662 -2.65 18.73 5.52
N ASN A 663 -3.18 19.44 6.52
CA ASN A 663 -4.44 19.10 7.18
C ASN A 663 -5.62 19.72 6.42
N VAL A 664 -6.08 19.04 5.35
CA VAL A 664 -7.18 19.51 4.52
C VAL A 664 -8.50 19.51 5.29
N LYS A 665 -8.65 18.68 6.32
CA LYS A 665 -9.85 18.71 7.19
C LYS A 665 -9.97 20.02 7.94
N GLU A 666 -8.86 20.50 8.53
CA GLU A 666 -8.83 21.81 9.19
C GLU A 666 -9.07 22.94 8.18
N MET A 667 -8.54 22.82 6.96
CA MET A 667 -8.74 23.80 5.90
C MET A 667 -10.21 23.93 5.52
N VAL A 668 -10.93 22.81 5.38
CA VAL A 668 -12.32 22.78 4.92
C VAL A 668 -13.28 22.96 6.08
N TYR A 669 -13.19 22.08 7.07
CA TYR A 669 -14.19 21.99 8.15
C TYR A 669 -13.82 22.81 9.39
N GLY A 670 -12.58 23.30 9.49
CA GLY A 670 -12.11 24.20 10.56
C GLY A 670 -12.44 25.67 10.30
N ASN A 671 -13.29 26.00 9.33
CA ASN A 671 -13.61 27.36 8.93
C ASN A 671 -15.11 27.64 9.11
N LYS A 672 -15.47 28.76 9.80
CA LYS A 672 -16.85 29.18 10.02
C LYS A 672 -17.61 29.51 8.71
N ASN A 673 -16.89 29.86 7.63
CA ASN A 673 -17.52 30.10 6.33
C ASN A 673 -18.15 28.84 5.72
N PHE A 674 -17.90 27.66 6.34
CA PHE A 674 -18.54 26.41 5.95
C PHE A 674 -19.97 26.25 6.49
N LEU A 675 -20.35 27.07 7.49
CA LEU A 675 -21.75 27.14 8.00
C LEU A 675 -22.71 27.49 6.83
N PRO A 676 -23.95 26.99 6.81
CA PRO A 676 -24.68 26.33 7.91
C PRO A 676 -24.45 24.83 8.07
N LYS A 677 -23.53 24.22 7.33
CA LYS A 677 -23.09 22.84 7.57
C LYS A 677 -22.36 22.76 8.92
N ASN A 678 -22.27 21.56 9.51
CA ASN A 678 -21.48 21.39 10.73
C ASN A 678 -19.98 21.59 10.45
N VAL A 679 -19.24 21.98 11.46
CA VAL A 679 -17.81 22.29 11.39
C VAL A 679 -17.05 21.59 12.52
N LEU A 680 -15.72 21.56 12.40
CA LEU A 680 -14.86 21.09 13.48
C LEU A 680 -14.92 22.05 14.68
N TYR A 681 -14.70 21.52 15.86
CA TYR A 681 -14.60 22.34 17.08
C TYR A 681 -13.46 23.38 16.99
N SER A 682 -12.44 23.12 16.19
CA SER A 682 -11.36 24.07 15.90
C SER A 682 -11.84 25.36 15.23
N ALA A 683 -12.96 25.34 14.50
CA ALA A 683 -13.53 26.52 13.84
C ALA A 683 -13.94 27.60 14.87
N ILE A 684 -14.42 27.19 16.06
CA ILE A 684 -14.82 28.09 17.13
C ILE A 684 -13.77 28.28 18.22
N THR A 685 -12.61 27.64 18.10
CA THR A 685 -11.49 27.71 19.06
C THR A 685 -10.19 28.16 18.40
N LYS A 686 -9.46 27.26 17.74
CA LYS A 686 -8.17 27.53 17.08
C LYS A 686 -8.30 28.58 15.97
N HIS A 687 -9.36 28.50 15.18
CA HIS A 687 -9.62 29.35 14.01
C HIS A 687 -10.73 30.39 14.25
N LYS A 688 -11.07 30.68 15.52
CA LYS A 688 -12.19 31.57 15.90
C LYS A 688 -12.11 32.96 15.28
N ASP A 689 -10.89 33.47 15.08
CA ASP A 689 -10.64 34.82 14.56
C ASP A 689 -10.53 34.86 13.03
N LEU A 690 -10.54 33.68 12.35
CA LEU A 690 -10.54 33.60 10.90
C LEU A 690 -11.92 33.91 10.32
N ASN A 691 -11.98 34.96 9.50
CA ASN A 691 -13.19 35.41 8.82
C ASN A 691 -12.93 35.60 7.32
N ASP A 692 -12.33 34.59 6.68
CA ASP A 692 -12.02 34.57 5.25
C ASP A 692 -12.17 33.15 4.70
N ASP A 693 -12.25 33.01 3.38
CA ASP A 693 -12.24 31.71 2.73
C ASP A 693 -10.89 31.00 2.90
N CYS A 694 -10.88 29.70 2.81
CA CYS A 694 -9.63 28.96 2.90
C CYS A 694 -8.66 29.29 1.75
N VAL A 695 -7.39 29.48 2.08
CA VAL A 695 -6.29 29.70 1.14
C VAL A 695 -5.18 28.72 1.46
N TRP A 696 -4.66 28.04 0.45
CA TRP A 696 -3.54 27.11 0.62
C TRP A 696 -2.27 27.84 1.06
N SER A 697 -1.81 27.52 2.28
CA SER A 697 -0.64 28.10 2.92
C SER A 697 -0.08 27.19 4.01
N ASP A 698 1.07 27.54 4.57
CA ASP A 698 1.67 26.83 5.70
C ASP A 698 0.85 26.92 7.00
N TYR A 699 -0.19 27.77 7.07
CA TYR A 699 -1.14 27.79 8.17
C TYR A 699 -1.79 26.42 8.41
N TYR A 700 -2.01 25.64 7.36
CA TYR A 700 -2.60 24.31 7.40
C TYR A 700 -1.57 23.17 7.36
N LEU A 701 -0.27 23.51 7.47
CA LEU A 701 0.79 22.53 7.64
C LEU A 701 1.06 22.29 9.12
N GLU A 702 1.09 21.03 9.50
CA GLU A 702 1.40 20.58 10.85
C GLU A 702 2.57 19.60 10.81
N LYS A 703 3.37 19.52 11.91
CA LYS A 703 4.41 18.51 12.01
C LYS A 703 3.82 17.13 12.08
N GLY A 704 4.30 16.24 11.19
CA GLY A 704 3.82 14.87 11.06
C GLY A 704 4.55 13.86 11.95
N ASP A 705 5.58 14.28 12.68
CA ASP A 705 6.42 13.42 13.51
C ASP A 705 5.61 12.63 14.53
N TYR A 706 5.90 11.33 14.67
CA TYR A 706 5.22 10.51 15.66
C TYR A 706 6.04 9.32 16.15
N ILE A 707 5.66 8.81 17.33
CA ILE A 707 6.05 7.51 17.88
C ILE A 707 4.76 6.76 18.24
N LYS A 708 4.63 5.52 17.79
CA LYS A 708 3.51 4.62 18.10
C LYS A 708 3.97 3.43 18.92
N LEU A 709 3.19 3.07 19.97
CA LEU A 709 3.20 1.73 20.53
C LEU A 709 2.29 0.86 19.65
N ASP A 710 2.93 0.19 18.69
CA ASP A 710 2.25 -0.50 17.60
C ASP A 710 1.75 -1.87 18.00
N ASN A 711 2.58 -2.63 18.75
CA ASN A 711 2.24 -3.98 19.16
C ASN A 711 2.80 -4.31 20.56
N VAL A 712 1.97 -4.96 21.37
CA VAL A 712 2.39 -5.63 22.62
C VAL A 712 1.78 -7.02 22.62
N THR A 713 2.61 -8.05 22.74
CA THR A 713 2.14 -9.44 22.82
C THR A 713 2.71 -10.12 24.06
N LEU A 714 1.84 -10.64 24.93
CA LEU A 714 2.19 -11.45 26.08
C LEU A 714 1.72 -12.89 25.81
N GLY A 715 2.63 -13.85 25.84
CA GLY A 715 2.37 -15.26 25.61
C GLY A 715 2.75 -16.13 26.83
N TYR A 716 2.04 -17.24 26.99
CA TYR A 716 2.36 -18.30 27.93
C TYR A 716 2.29 -19.66 27.25
N THR A 717 3.36 -20.42 27.30
CA THR A 717 3.48 -21.75 26.67
C THR A 717 3.47 -22.82 27.70
N LEU A 718 2.59 -23.82 27.54
CA LEU A 718 2.48 -25.03 28.36
C LEU A 718 2.96 -26.22 27.54
N ASP A 719 4.06 -26.83 27.97
CA ASP A 719 4.54 -28.11 27.43
C ASP A 719 3.87 -29.26 28.22
N LEU A 720 2.81 -29.78 27.64
CA LEU A 720 1.97 -30.78 28.32
C LEU A 720 2.49 -32.21 28.12
N ASN A 721 3.19 -32.46 27.00
CA ASN A 721 3.84 -33.74 26.64
C ASN A 721 2.98 -34.98 26.88
N ASN A 722 1.64 -34.86 26.78
CA ASN A 722 0.74 -35.99 26.90
C ASN A 722 0.44 -36.59 25.52
N LYS A 723 -0.25 -37.74 25.50
CA LYS A 723 -0.55 -38.50 24.29
C LYS A 723 -1.32 -37.71 23.23
N TYR A 724 -2.15 -36.75 23.64
CA TYR A 724 -3.11 -36.07 22.78
C TYR A 724 -2.72 -34.62 22.50
N LEU A 725 -2.08 -33.91 23.43
CA LEU A 725 -1.73 -32.51 23.34
C LEU A 725 -0.29 -32.31 23.80
N LYS A 726 0.58 -31.98 22.88
CA LYS A 726 2.02 -31.79 23.15
C LYS A 726 2.33 -30.42 23.71
N ASN A 727 1.75 -29.39 23.09
CA ASN A 727 2.04 -28.04 23.44
C ASN A 727 0.78 -27.14 23.28
N MET A 728 0.61 -26.21 24.21
CA MET A 728 -0.45 -25.20 24.18
C MET A 728 0.17 -23.82 24.47
N ARG A 729 -0.04 -22.86 23.59
CA ARG A 729 0.32 -21.46 23.85
C ARG A 729 -0.92 -20.58 23.84
N LEU A 730 -1.14 -19.86 24.93
CA LEU A 730 -2.14 -18.81 25.07
C LEU A 730 -1.43 -17.45 24.94
N TYR A 731 -2.02 -16.50 24.22
CA TYR A 731 -1.43 -15.18 24.08
C TYR A 731 -2.48 -14.06 24.03
N LEU A 732 -2.09 -12.89 24.54
CA LEU A 732 -2.84 -11.64 24.45
C LEU A 732 -2.02 -10.65 23.63
N THR A 733 -2.64 -10.04 22.64
CA THR A 733 -2.01 -9.01 21.78
C THR A 733 -2.83 -7.73 21.81
N GLY A 734 -2.15 -6.60 22.02
CA GLY A 734 -2.69 -5.25 21.80
C GLY A 734 -2.02 -4.58 20.62
N GLN A 735 -2.79 -3.97 19.72
CA GLN A 735 -2.27 -3.27 18.53
C GLN A 735 -2.75 -1.82 18.48
N ASN A 736 -1.91 -0.92 17.92
CA ASN A 736 -2.20 0.51 17.80
C ASN A 736 -2.59 1.17 19.14
N LEU A 737 -1.88 0.84 20.23
CA LEU A 737 -2.31 1.16 21.60
C LEU A 737 -2.29 2.67 21.88
N PHE A 738 -1.25 3.39 21.44
CA PHE A 738 -1.19 4.85 21.51
C PHE A 738 -0.19 5.44 20.51
N THR A 739 -0.37 6.72 20.24
CA THR A 739 0.49 7.55 19.36
C THR A 739 0.87 8.82 20.09
N ILE A 740 2.14 9.12 20.12
CA ILE A 740 2.70 10.39 20.61
C ILE A 740 3.00 11.23 19.37
N THR A 741 2.35 12.39 19.24
CA THR A 741 2.50 13.30 18.09
C THR A 741 1.98 14.69 18.46
N SER A 742 2.47 15.70 17.78
CA SER A 742 1.94 17.07 17.81
C SER A 742 0.84 17.31 16.77
N TYR A 743 0.61 16.35 15.87
CA TYR A 743 -0.42 16.46 14.83
C TYR A 743 -1.83 16.49 15.43
N SER A 744 -2.61 17.51 15.06
CA SER A 744 -3.95 17.71 15.63
C SER A 744 -5.00 16.74 15.08
N GLY A 745 -4.83 16.25 13.86
CA GLY A 745 -5.74 15.29 13.21
C GLY A 745 -5.80 13.94 13.91
N VAL A 746 -6.54 13.00 13.31
CA VAL A 746 -6.83 11.70 13.95
C VAL A 746 -5.60 10.81 14.03
N ASP A 747 -4.80 10.76 12.98
CA ASP A 747 -3.60 9.93 12.89
C ASP A 747 -2.56 10.61 12.00
N PRO A 748 -1.31 10.81 12.45
CA PRO A 748 -0.24 11.36 11.62
C PRO A 748 0.23 10.38 10.52
N GLU A 749 -0.16 9.12 10.57
CA GLU A 749 0.19 8.11 9.57
C GLU A 749 -0.74 8.22 8.34
N VAL A 750 -0.68 9.37 7.70
CA VAL A 750 -1.31 9.63 6.41
C VAL A 750 -0.44 9.05 5.29
N ASN A 751 -0.74 9.30 4.01
CA ASN A 751 0.12 8.88 2.90
C ASN A 751 1.57 9.35 3.12
N GLN A 752 2.49 8.41 3.36
CA GLN A 752 3.91 8.69 3.65
C GLN A 752 4.85 8.35 2.49
N ALA A 753 4.30 7.99 1.34
CA ALA A 753 5.07 7.54 0.18
C ALA A 753 4.61 8.21 -1.11
N GLY A 754 5.51 8.21 -2.10
CA GLY A 754 5.22 8.78 -3.41
C GLY A 754 5.43 10.29 -3.47
N ILE A 755 4.93 10.87 -4.55
CA ILE A 755 5.11 12.30 -4.85
C ILE A 755 4.08 13.19 -4.12
N GLU A 756 2.96 12.64 -3.67
CA GLU A 756 1.89 13.34 -2.94
C GLU A 756 1.82 12.90 -1.48
N ALA A 757 2.98 12.68 -0.84
CA ALA A 757 3.03 12.32 0.57
C ALA A 757 2.60 13.49 1.47
N GLY A 758 2.08 13.18 2.67
CA GLY A 758 1.77 14.15 3.71
C GLY A 758 0.44 14.88 3.54
N VAL A 759 -0.52 14.40 2.73
CA VAL A 759 -1.85 15.01 2.62
C VAL A 759 -2.87 14.22 3.43
N ASP A 760 -3.47 14.84 4.44
CA ASP A 760 -4.64 14.34 5.16
C ASP A 760 -5.90 14.97 4.55
N GLY A 761 -6.47 14.29 3.55
CA GLY A 761 -7.60 14.76 2.76
C GLY A 761 -8.90 14.92 3.55
N GLN A 762 -9.99 15.35 2.89
CA GLN A 762 -11.30 15.56 3.53
C GLN A 762 -11.92 14.27 4.10
N GLY A 763 -11.59 13.12 3.51
CA GLY A 763 -12.07 11.83 4.00
C GLY A 763 -11.60 11.55 5.42
N TYR A 764 -12.47 10.93 6.20
CA TYR A 764 -12.18 10.55 7.58
C TYR A 764 -12.47 9.06 7.76
N PHE A 765 -11.61 8.38 8.49
CA PHE A 765 -11.89 7.05 9.03
C PHE A 765 -11.33 6.99 10.46
N PRO A 766 -12.12 6.59 11.47
CA PRO A 766 -11.65 6.54 12.84
C PRO A 766 -10.55 5.49 12.98
N ARG A 767 -9.48 5.83 13.69
CA ARG A 767 -8.43 4.87 14.03
C ARG A 767 -8.84 4.04 15.23
N THR A 768 -8.47 2.77 15.16
CA THR A 768 -8.89 1.77 16.13
C THR A 768 -7.71 1.18 16.88
N ARG A 769 -7.99 0.75 18.12
CA ARG A 769 -7.17 -0.16 18.91
C ARG A 769 -7.74 -1.56 18.80
N GLN A 770 -6.86 -2.54 18.72
CA GLN A 770 -7.26 -3.94 18.63
C GLN A 770 -6.66 -4.73 19.79
N PHE A 771 -7.48 -5.58 20.42
CA PHE A 771 -7.08 -6.51 21.47
C PHE A 771 -7.47 -7.93 21.05
N SER A 772 -6.49 -8.84 20.98
CA SER A 772 -6.72 -10.20 20.50
C SER A 772 -6.31 -11.21 21.56
N LEU A 773 -7.17 -12.19 21.85
CA LEU A 773 -6.86 -13.37 22.64
C LEU A 773 -6.69 -14.56 21.68
N GLY A 774 -5.52 -15.17 21.70
CA GLY A 774 -5.21 -16.26 20.78
C GLY A 774 -4.74 -17.54 21.47
N LEU A 775 -4.93 -18.64 20.77
CA LEU A 775 -4.63 -19.99 21.21
C LEU A 775 -3.94 -20.77 20.10
N ASN A 776 -2.79 -21.36 20.40
CA ASN A 776 -2.10 -22.31 19.53
C ASN A 776 -2.03 -23.67 20.22
N LEU A 777 -2.45 -24.72 19.53
CA LEU A 777 -2.43 -26.10 20.01
C LEU A 777 -1.63 -26.96 19.04
N VAL A 778 -0.88 -27.89 19.60
CA VAL A 778 -0.10 -28.89 18.87
C VAL A 778 -0.44 -30.27 19.40
N PHE A 779 -1.05 -31.12 18.56
CA PHE A 779 -1.48 -32.49 18.87
C PHE A 779 -0.48 -33.53 18.40
#